data_f3225d3bda3f28a22d9b1e6454ad348d
#
_entry.id   f3225d3bda3f28a22d9b1e6454ad348d
#
_cell.length_a   1.000
_cell.length_b   1.000
_cell.length_c   1.000
_cell.angle_alpha   90.00
_cell.angle_beta   90.00
_cell.angle_gamma   90.00
#
_symmetry.space_group_name_H-M   'P 1'
#
loop_
_entity.id
_entity.type
_entity.pdbx_description
1 polymer ?
#
loop_
_entity_poly.entity_id
_entity_poly.type
_entity_poly.pdbx_seq_one_letter_code
_entity_poly.pdbx_strand_id
1 'polypeptide(L)'
;MSDDDFIPRLGRQRGKDGKKVGKYGGRILAAARLAGIKTGPKDGQRSRRFDGSRIGRGASMGRLLSSRDRLGGSRGRRAVVKASLIRLQGKGGQAARAHMRYIQRDGVTRQGLPGELYGPETDRAGGNDFLKRTAGDRHQFRFIVSAEDGAEYPDLKPYVRRLMTQVEQDLGTKLDWVAVDHFNTERPHTHIVLRGVDDQGDNLVIAREYIAHGLRERASELVTLDLGPRTDQEIAARLRHDVDQERLTAIDRRLLRRMDVDRTVSPADNDPFHQSVAAGRLRKLKAMDLADDVGGGRYRLAEGLEDTLRRMGERGDIIRLMQRELTARRLDRAGVEQVVSNDLREALVGRVISRGFSDEHRDRHYLMVDGVDGRVHYVDIGRGDATPSVPEGSTVRIAPSRIEATQADRTVDAVARANGGRYSVDLHLAHDPSASEAFTTSHVRRLEAMRRAGTGPERLADGSWTIPDDHLSRADAYARAQQRDRPVTVTILSRSPIDELSGKDSPTWLDRELAEGGHTAVRDVGYGREVRTALAARRQWLIEQQLADGEQSGFRYREGALGTLRQRELRQAGERLGDDIGKRFEPARIGERIEGKIARRVDLESGSFAVVERSRDFTLVPWRDVLERNIGKAASGIMRTDGISWQFGRGRAGPTIS
;
A
#
# COMPACT_ATOMS: atom_id res chain seq x y z
N MET A 1 -2.61 3.57 -18.98
CA MET A 1 -3.92 3.09 -18.45
C MET A 1 -4.81 2.83 -19.64
N SER A 2 -5.26 1.59 -19.83
CA SER A 2 -6.15 1.25 -20.93
C SER A 2 -7.57 1.76 -20.65
N ASP A 3 -8.34 2.06 -21.71
CA ASP A 3 -9.74 2.54 -21.63
C ASP A 3 -10.69 1.63 -20.83
N ASP A 4 -10.26 0.40 -20.50
CA ASP A 4 -11.04 -0.58 -19.72
C ASP A 4 -10.92 -0.45 -18.21
N ASP A 5 -9.98 0.32 -17.70
CA ASP A 5 -9.90 0.60 -16.26
C ASP A 5 -11.03 1.51 -15.77
N PHE A 6 -11.96 1.84 -16.67
CA PHE A 6 -13.07 2.76 -16.43
C PHE A 6 -14.33 2.12 -15.84
N ILE A 7 -14.34 0.82 -15.67
CA ILE A 7 -15.35 0.20 -14.84
C ILE A 7 -14.87 0.38 -13.41
N PRO A 8 -15.62 1.06 -12.53
CA PRO A 8 -15.32 1.11 -11.12
C PRO A 8 -15.23 -0.32 -10.62
N ARG A 9 -14.00 -0.85 -10.48
CA ARG A 9 -13.76 -2.20 -9.98
C ARG A 9 -13.91 -2.18 -8.48
N LEU A 10 -15.12 -2.35 -8.03
CA LEU A 10 -15.48 -2.57 -6.65
C LEU A 10 -15.11 -4.00 -6.23
N GLY A 11 -13.80 -4.24 -6.00
CA GLY A 11 -13.29 -5.55 -5.60
C GLY A 11 -13.22 -6.56 -6.76
N ARG A 12 -12.35 -7.55 -6.60
CA ARG A 12 -12.04 -8.60 -7.59
C ARG A 12 -13.27 -9.21 -8.23
N GLN A 13 -13.48 -8.98 -9.50
CA GLN A 13 -14.20 -9.94 -10.33
C GLN A 13 -13.21 -11.03 -10.76
N ARG A 14 -13.24 -12.16 -10.10
CA ARG A 14 -12.70 -13.43 -10.61
C ARG A 14 -13.82 -14.45 -10.67
N GLY A 15 -14.01 -15.00 -11.87
CA GLY A 15 -14.61 -16.29 -12.10
C GLY A 15 -16.12 -16.32 -12.32
N LYS A 16 -16.50 -17.22 -13.19
CA LYS A 16 -17.79 -17.56 -13.76
C LYS A 16 -18.90 -18.00 -12.79
N ASP A 17 -18.83 -17.69 -11.49
CA ASP A 17 -19.84 -18.12 -10.53
C ASP A 17 -20.60 -16.93 -9.96
N GLY A 18 -21.89 -16.87 -10.24
CA GLY A 18 -22.85 -15.86 -9.79
C GLY A 18 -22.99 -15.69 -8.25
N LYS A 19 -22.25 -16.47 -7.45
CA LYS A 19 -22.21 -16.39 -5.98
C LYS A 19 -21.32 -15.29 -5.39
N LYS A 20 -20.48 -14.60 -6.19
CA LYS A 20 -19.52 -13.60 -5.68
C LYS A 20 -20.00 -12.15 -5.78
N VAL A 21 -21.02 -11.85 -6.55
CA VAL A 21 -21.68 -10.54 -6.59
C VAL A 21 -22.33 -10.20 -5.25
N GLY A 22 -22.78 -11.21 -4.49
CA GLY A 22 -23.30 -11.06 -3.13
C GLY A 22 -22.29 -10.59 -2.07
N LYS A 23 -20.99 -10.77 -2.28
CA LYS A 23 -19.97 -10.42 -1.26
C LYS A 23 -19.65 -8.94 -1.17
N TYR A 24 -19.79 -8.16 -2.24
CA TYR A 24 -19.59 -6.70 -2.17
C TYR A 24 -20.82 -5.99 -1.65
N GLY A 25 -22.01 -6.33 -2.15
CA GLY A 25 -23.27 -5.91 -1.55
C GLY A 25 -23.32 -6.28 -0.06
N GLY A 26 -22.79 -7.47 0.31
CA GLY A 26 -22.58 -7.89 1.69
C GLY A 26 -21.55 -7.06 2.46
N ARG A 27 -20.53 -6.50 1.83
CA ARG A 27 -19.54 -5.60 2.47
C ARG A 27 -20.09 -4.19 2.68
N ILE A 28 -20.84 -3.64 1.72
CA ILE A 28 -21.56 -2.37 1.91
C ILE A 28 -22.67 -2.56 2.95
N LEU A 29 -23.43 -3.64 2.88
CA LEU A 29 -24.44 -3.98 3.88
C LEU A 29 -23.83 -4.31 5.25
N ALA A 30 -22.67 -4.96 5.32
CA ALA A 30 -21.95 -5.18 6.57
C ALA A 30 -21.32 -3.89 7.10
N ALA A 31 -20.82 -3.01 6.25
CA ALA A 31 -20.37 -1.67 6.64
C ALA A 31 -21.55 -0.81 7.10
N ALA A 32 -22.69 -0.86 6.42
CA ALA A 32 -23.93 -0.20 6.82
C ALA A 32 -24.54 -0.81 8.11
N ARG A 33 -24.44 -2.12 8.32
CA ARG A 33 -24.85 -2.80 9.58
C ARG A 33 -23.92 -2.50 10.75
N LEU A 34 -22.61 -2.47 10.51
CA LEU A 34 -21.63 -1.97 11.49
C LEU A 34 -21.81 -0.48 11.77
N ALA A 35 -22.48 0.24 10.86
CA ALA A 35 -22.85 1.63 11.00
C ALA A 35 -24.10 1.85 11.89
N GLY A 36 -24.61 0.83 12.57
CA GLY A 36 -25.65 0.99 13.59
C GLY A 36 -27.06 1.17 13.04
N ILE A 37 -27.35 0.69 11.83
CA ILE A 37 -28.71 0.34 11.48
C ILE A 37 -29.10 -0.82 12.41
N LYS A 38 -29.75 -0.50 13.52
CA LYS A 38 -30.30 -1.47 14.47
C LYS A 38 -31.19 -2.44 13.67
N THR A 39 -30.69 -3.64 13.43
CA THR A 39 -31.56 -4.76 13.17
C THR A 39 -32.17 -5.11 14.53
N GLY A 40 -33.35 -4.62 14.79
CA GLY A 40 -34.11 -5.02 15.96
C GLY A 40 -34.32 -6.54 15.97
N PRO A 41 -34.66 -7.12 17.16
CA PRO A 41 -34.87 -8.56 17.31
C PRO A 41 -35.92 -9.06 16.33
N LYS A 42 -35.72 -10.27 15.83
CA LYS A 42 -36.67 -10.98 15.02
C LYS A 42 -37.90 -11.32 15.90
N ASP A 43 -38.92 -10.54 15.76
CA ASP A 43 -40.24 -10.94 16.19
C ASP A 43 -41.29 -10.65 15.11
N GLY A 44 -42.04 -11.68 14.77
CA GLY A 44 -43.34 -11.65 14.18
C GLY A 44 -43.47 -11.10 12.76
N GLN A 45 -43.79 -12.03 11.84
CA GLN A 45 -44.43 -11.82 10.55
C GLN A 45 -45.22 -10.50 10.42
N ARG A 46 -44.56 -9.48 9.84
CA ARG A 46 -45.26 -8.41 9.11
C ARG A 46 -44.52 -8.23 7.80
N SER A 47 -45.23 -8.38 6.71
CA SER A 47 -44.75 -8.03 5.37
C SER A 47 -44.28 -6.56 5.37
N ARG A 48 -43.00 -6.33 5.60
CA ARG A 48 -42.45 -4.99 5.53
C ARG A 48 -42.44 -4.56 4.07
N ARG A 49 -43.29 -3.60 3.75
CA ARG A 49 -43.20 -2.85 2.50
C ARG A 49 -41.72 -2.38 2.37
N PHE A 50 -41.16 -2.65 1.23
CA PHE A 50 -39.82 -2.21 0.86
C PHE A 50 -39.81 -0.67 0.86
N ASP A 51 -39.11 -0.05 1.80
CA ASP A 51 -39.06 1.40 2.02
C ASP A 51 -37.91 2.10 1.27
N GLY A 52 -37.15 1.35 0.46
CA GLY A 52 -36.01 1.89 -0.31
C GLY A 52 -34.74 2.16 0.51
N SER A 53 -34.80 2.19 1.84
CA SER A 53 -33.66 2.51 2.72
C SER A 53 -32.51 1.50 2.63
N ARG A 54 -32.74 0.32 2.04
CA ARG A 54 -31.74 -0.71 1.82
C ARG A 54 -30.94 -0.57 0.53
N ILE A 55 -31.33 0.34 -0.37
CA ILE A 55 -30.72 0.49 -1.70
C ILE A 55 -29.64 1.59 -1.70
N GLY A 56 -29.65 2.51 -0.75
CA GLY A 56 -28.77 3.68 -0.69
C GLY A 56 -29.26 4.83 -1.58
N ARG A 57 -28.68 6.02 -1.37
CA ARG A 57 -29.02 7.24 -2.12
C ARG A 57 -28.58 7.11 -3.58
N GLY A 58 -29.31 7.70 -4.52
CA GLY A 58 -29.00 7.69 -5.94
C GLY A 58 -29.32 6.39 -6.69
N ALA A 59 -30.03 5.41 -6.09
CA ALA A 59 -30.30 4.12 -6.72
C ALA A 59 -31.12 4.21 -8.01
N SER A 60 -32.14 5.08 -8.06
CA SER A 60 -32.96 5.31 -9.26
C SER A 60 -32.14 5.94 -10.38
N MET A 61 -31.35 6.96 -10.03
CA MET A 61 -30.48 7.65 -10.99
C MET A 61 -29.37 6.74 -11.50
N GLY A 62 -28.75 5.93 -10.63
CA GLY A 62 -27.75 4.95 -11.03
C GLY A 62 -28.26 3.93 -12.04
N ARG A 63 -29.50 3.46 -11.88
CA ARG A 63 -30.15 2.57 -12.86
C ARG A 63 -30.44 3.26 -14.18
N LEU A 64 -30.95 4.48 -14.14
CA LEU A 64 -31.21 5.27 -15.34
C LEU A 64 -29.93 5.51 -16.14
N LEU A 65 -28.87 5.96 -15.46
CA LEU A 65 -27.59 6.26 -16.10
C LEU A 65 -26.87 5.00 -16.60
N SER A 66 -26.99 3.86 -15.91
CA SER A 66 -26.43 2.59 -16.38
C SER A 66 -27.05 2.09 -17.70
N SER A 67 -28.29 2.46 -17.98
CA SER A 67 -28.92 2.16 -19.28
C SER A 67 -28.39 3.03 -20.40
N ARG A 68 -28.05 4.29 -20.12
CA ARG A 68 -27.45 5.22 -21.08
C ARG A 68 -26.03 4.85 -21.48
N ASP A 69 -25.23 4.34 -20.54
CA ASP A 69 -23.86 3.83 -20.78
C ASP A 69 -23.82 2.78 -21.91
N ARG A 70 -24.89 1.97 -22.04
CA ARG A 70 -25.04 0.99 -23.13
C ARG A 70 -25.41 1.59 -24.48
N LEU A 71 -25.98 2.79 -24.48
CA LEU A 71 -26.45 3.50 -25.68
C LEU A 71 -25.49 4.63 -26.10
N GLY A 72 -24.49 4.95 -25.28
CA GLY A 72 -23.51 6.01 -25.52
C GLY A 72 -22.76 5.78 -26.82
N GLY A 73 -23.01 6.58 -27.83
CA GLY A 73 -22.36 6.51 -29.13
C GLY A 73 -20.88 6.86 -29.06
N SER A 74 -20.13 6.53 -30.11
CA SER A 74 -18.68 6.75 -30.25
C SER A 74 -18.23 8.21 -30.11
N ARG A 75 -19.14 9.16 -30.17
CA ARG A 75 -18.88 10.61 -30.14
C ARG A 75 -18.84 11.21 -28.71
N GLY A 76 -19.37 10.50 -27.71
CA GLY A 76 -19.31 10.99 -26.32
C GLY A 76 -17.86 10.97 -25.80
N ARG A 77 -17.46 12.06 -25.13
CA ARG A 77 -16.20 12.09 -24.39
C ARG A 77 -16.35 11.28 -23.10
N ARG A 78 -15.31 10.61 -22.69
CA ARG A 78 -15.35 9.67 -21.56
C ARG A 78 -14.66 10.25 -20.34
N ALA A 79 -15.11 9.82 -19.17
CA ALA A 79 -14.40 10.05 -17.92
C ALA A 79 -14.16 8.72 -17.20
N VAL A 80 -13.07 8.68 -16.46
CA VAL A 80 -12.73 7.59 -15.54
C VAL A 80 -13.17 7.98 -14.15
N VAL A 81 -13.87 7.09 -13.48
CA VAL A 81 -14.13 7.25 -12.06
C VAL A 81 -13.76 5.96 -11.34
N LYS A 82 -12.78 6.05 -10.46
CA LYS A 82 -12.45 4.98 -9.51
C LYS A 82 -12.98 5.38 -8.14
N ALA A 83 -13.60 4.44 -7.41
CA ALA A 83 -14.18 4.70 -6.10
C ALA A 83 -13.67 3.69 -5.07
N SER A 84 -13.34 4.15 -3.87
CA SER A 84 -12.99 3.30 -2.73
C SER A 84 -13.69 3.77 -1.46
N LEU A 85 -14.02 2.81 -0.58
CA LEU A 85 -14.61 3.04 0.72
C LEU A 85 -13.61 2.66 1.80
N ILE A 86 -13.18 3.65 2.60
CA ILE A 86 -12.18 3.48 3.65
C ILE A 86 -12.86 3.56 5.02
N ARG A 87 -12.65 2.55 5.86
CA ARG A 87 -13.08 2.59 7.26
C ARG A 87 -12.13 3.45 8.07
N LEU A 88 -12.67 4.37 8.88
CA LEU A 88 -11.86 5.29 9.70
C LEU A 88 -11.57 4.77 11.11
N GLN A 89 -12.24 3.73 11.56
CA GLN A 89 -12.02 3.13 12.88
C GLN A 89 -10.68 2.38 12.97
N GLY A 90 -10.05 2.39 14.13
CA GLY A 90 -8.77 1.73 14.37
C GLY A 90 -7.62 2.43 13.62
N LYS A 91 -6.87 1.67 12.80
CA LYS A 91 -5.77 2.20 11.99
C LYS A 91 -6.23 3.08 10.81
N GLY A 92 -7.52 3.11 10.49
CA GLY A 92 -8.06 3.84 9.35
C GLY A 92 -7.85 5.36 9.43
N GLY A 93 -7.86 5.93 10.63
CA GLY A 93 -7.57 7.36 10.83
C GLY A 93 -6.10 7.73 10.49
N GLN A 94 -5.15 6.84 10.72
CA GLN A 94 -3.75 7.04 10.31
C GLN A 94 -3.61 6.93 8.79
N ALA A 95 -4.29 5.96 8.17
CA ALA A 95 -4.32 5.80 6.71
C ALA A 95 -4.98 7.00 6.02
N ALA A 96 -6.02 7.60 6.62
CA ALA A 96 -6.64 8.81 6.11
C ALA A 96 -5.67 10.02 6.13
N ARG A 97 -4.92 10.20 7.23
CA ARG A 97 -3.90 11.26 7.33
C ARG A 97 -2.73 11.04 6.34
N ALA A 98 -2.28 9.81 6.20
CA ALA A 98 -1.22 9.47 5.25
C ALA A 98 -1.67 9.74 3.81
N HIS A 99 -2.89 9.36 3.45
CA HIS A 99 -3.46 9.63 2.13
C HIS A 99 -3.63 11.14 1.88
N MET A 100 -4.11 11.90 2.86
CA MET A 100 -4.26 13.36 2.73
C MET A 100 -2.92 14.06 2.45
N ARG A 101 -1.84 13.64 3.11
CA ARG A 101 -0.48 14.12 2.82
C ARG A 101 0.00 13.70 1.44
N TYR A 102 -0.30 12.46 1.05
CA TYR A 102 0.11 11.94 -0.25
C TYR A 102 -0.52 12.70 -1.42
N ILE A 103 -1.82 13.00 -1.38
CA ILE A 103 -2.48 13.73 -2.47
C ILE A 103 -2.00 15.18 -2.58
N GLN A 104 -1.42 15.74 -1.52
CA GLN A 104 -0.80 17.07 -1.50
C GLN A 104 0.71 17.06 -1.75
N ARG A 105 1.29 15.93 -2.15
CA ARG A 105 2.73 15.81 -2.37
C ARG A 105 3.27 16.78 -3.42
N ASP A 106 4.58 17.02 -3.37
CA ASP A 106 5.27 17.84 -4.35
C ASP A 106 5.16 17.27 -5.78
N GLY A 107 5.26 18.14 -6.76
CA GLY A 107 5.34 17.76 -8.16
C GLY A 107 4.00 17.41 -8.83
N VAL A 108 2.85 17.56 -8.16
CA VAL A 108 1.56 17.14 -8.73
C VAL A 108 0.87 18.20 -9.58
N THR A 109 1.21 19.48 -9.41
CA THR A 109 0.66 20.57 -10.24
C THR A 109 1.35 20.65 -11.59
N ARG A 110 0.81 21.42 -12.54
CA ARG A 110 1.45 21.68 -13.84
C ARG A 110 2.83 22.35 -13.71
N GLN A 111 3.02 23.13 -12.64
CA GLN A 111 4.26 23.85 -12.34
C GLN A 111 5.22 23.03 -11.49
N GLY A 112 4.89 21.79 -11.15
CA GLY A 112 5.68 20.93 -10.27
C GLY A 112 5.62 21.31 -8.79
N LEU A 113 4.64 22.11 -8.39
CA LEU A 113 4.41 22.51 -6.99
C LEU A 113 3.61 21.46 -6.23
N PRO A 114 3.54 21.55 -4.87
CA PRO A 114 2.65 20.73 -4.06
C PRO A 114 1.19 20.86 -4.47
N GLY A 115 0.40 19.80 -4.26
CA GLY A 115 -1.04 19.82 -4.49
C GLY A 115 -1.75 20.68 -3.45
N GLU A 116 -2.60 21.59 -3.92
CA GLU A 116 -3.47 22.39 -3.06
C GLU A 116 -4.85 21.76 -2.95
N LEU A 117 -5.32 21.56 -1.70
CA LEU A 117 -6.69 21.13 -1.45
C LEU A 117 -7.68 22.27 -1.72
N TYR A 118 -8.77 21.94 -2.38
CA TYR A 118 -9.91 22.83 -2.54
C TYR A 118 -11.22 22.13 -2.15
N GLY A 119 -12.26 22.90 -1.94
CA GLY A 119 -13.58 22.41 -1.58
C GLY A 119 -14.69 22.99 -2.47
N PRO A 120 -15.96 22.81 -2.07
CA PRO A 120 -17.11 23.34 -2.82
C PRO A 120 -16.99 24.83 -3.13
N GLU A 121 -16.63 25.63 -2.12
CA GLU A 121 -16.63 27.10 -2.19
C GLU A 121 -15.25 27.72 -1.98
N THR A 122 -14.23 26.93 -1.61
CA THR A 122 -12.90 27.44 -1.31
C THR A 122 -11.84 26.85 -2.24
N ASP A 123 -10.94 27.69 -2.73
CA ASP A 123 -9.80 27.27 -3.57
C ASP A 123 -8.64 26.73 -2.73
N ARG A 124 -8.64 27.01 -1.41
CA ARG A 124 -7.65 26.51 -0.45
C ARG A 124 -8.34 25.97 0.79
N ALA A 125 -8.46 24.65 0.87
CA ALA A 125 -9.04 23.97 2.00
C ALA A 125 -7.96 23.45 2.95
N GLY A 126 -8.20 23.54 4.27
CA GLY A 126 -7.31 22.99 5.28
C GLY A 126 -7.46 21.47 5.42
N GLY A 127 -6.44 20.70 5.05
CA GLY A 127 -6.48 19.24 5.17
C GLY A 127 -6.62 18.76 6.61
N ASN A 128 -5.96 19.43 7.56
CA ASN A 128 -6.12 19.12 8.99
C ASN A 128 -7.52 19.42 9.52
N ASP A 129 -8.16 20.49 9.05
CA ASP A 129 -9.51 20.85 9.47
C ASP A 129 -10.55 19.88 8.89
N PHE A 130 -10.36 19.44 7.65
CA PHE A 130 -11.16 18.36 7.08
C PHE A 130 -11.01 17.07 7.91
N LEU A 131 -9.77 16.67 8.25
CA LEU A 131 -9.51 15.49 9.08
C LEU A 131 -10.11 15.61 10.49
N LYS A 132 -10.16 16.81 11.08
CA LYS A 132 -10.86 17.04 12.38
C LYS A 132 -12.36 16.80 12.22
N ARG A 133 -12.98 17.29 11.15
CA ARG A 133 -14.41 17.06 10.88
C ARG A 133 -14.75 15.59 10.63
N THR A 134 -13.81 14.80 10.09
CA THR A 134 -13.98 13.36 9.91
C THR A 134 -13.76 12.55 11.19
N ALA A 135 -13.32 13.18 12.27
CA ALA A 135 -13.13 12.51 13.55
C ALA A 135 -14.50 12.03 14.08
N GLY A 136 -14.70 10.73 14.14
CA GLY A 136 -15.98 10.12 14.51
C GLY A 136 -16.76 9.54 13.34
N ASP A 137 -16.44 9.90 12.10
CA ASP A 137 -17.03 9.26 10.94
C ASP A 137 -16.59 7.78 10.89
N ARG A 138 -17.47 6.90 10.45
CA ARG A 138 -17.17 5.46 10.36
C ARG A 138 -16.39 5.10 9.13
N HIS A 139 -16.56 5.86 8.07
CA HIS A 139 -15.93 5.66 6.77
C HIS A 139 -15.81 6.98 6.01
N GLN A 140 -15.01 6.96 4.96
CA GLN A 140 -14.94 8.00 3.94
C GLN A 140 -14.94 7.37 2.56
N PHE A 141 -15.43 8.10 1.57
CA PHE A 141 -15.28 7.73 0.18
C PHE A 141 -14.09 8.46 -0.42
N ARG A 142 -13.38 7.79 -1.31
CA ARG A 142 -12.33 8.36 -2.14
C ARG A 142 -12.69 8.11 -3.58
N PHE A 143 -12.68 9.15 -4.37
CA PHE A 143 -12.88 9.07 -5.81
C PHE A 143 -11.64 9.60 -6.52
N ILE A 144 -11.30 8.96 -7.64
CA ILE A 144 -10.35 9.46 -8.60
C ILE A 144 -11.14 9.68 -9.88
N VAL A 145 -11.22 10.92 -10.30
CA VAL A 145 -11.94 11.34 -11.50
C VAL A 145 -10.95 11.85 -12.53
N SER A 146 -10.90 11.22 -13.70
CA SER A 146 -10.05 11.63 -14.81
C SER A 146 -10.89 11.77 -16.07
N ALA A 147 -10.94 12.95 -16.63
CA ALA A 147 -11.47 13.16 -17.97
C ALA A 147 -10.50 12.59 -19.00
N GLU A 148 -10.97 11.88 -20.02
CA GLU A 148 -10.12 11.30 -21.06
C GLU A 148 -9.28 12.38 -21.77
N ASP A 149 -9.89 13.55 -22.00
CA ASP A 149 -9.28 14.73 -22.60
C ASP A 149 -8.94 15.79 -21.51
N GLY A 150 -8.61 15.34 -20.28
CA GLY A 150 -8.36 16.22 -19.13
C GLY A 150 -7.20 17.20 -19.31
N ALA A 151 -6.28 16.91 -20.24
CA ALA A 151 -5.18 17.81 -20.59
C ALA A 151 -5.66 19.12 -21.28
N GLU A 152 -6.84 19.10 -21.90
CA GLU A 152 -7.46 20.27 -22.55
C GLU A 152 -8.05 21.27 -21.55
N TYR A 153 -8.29 20.84 -20.30
CA TYR A 153 -8.75 21.75 -19.26
C TYR A 153 -7.58 22.57 -18.70
N PRO A 154 -7.67 23.90 -18.68
CA PRO A 154 -6.68 24.73 -18.00
C PRO A 154 -6.71 24.52 -16.47
N ASP A 155 -7.90 24.29 -15.91
CA ASP A 155 -8.20 24.04 -14.51
C ASP A 155 -9.33 23.02 -14.37
N LEU A 156 -9.15 22.01 -13.54
CA LEU A 156 -10.15 20.97 -13.27
C LEU A 156 -11.12 21.34 -12.15
N LYS A 157 -10.83 22.34 -11.32
CA LYS A 157 -11.68 22.74 -10.18
C LYS A 157 -13.13 23.06 -10.59
N PRO A 158 -13.39 23.89 -11.64
CA PRO A 158 -14.77 24.19 -12.06
C PRO A 158 -15.53 22.94 -12.53
N TYR A 159 -14.86 22.04 -13.24
CA TYR A 159 -15.43 20.77 -13.69
C TYR A 159 -15.81 19.88 -12.48
N VAL A 160 -14.91 19.71 -11.52
CA VAL A 160 -15.14 18.88 -10.33
C VAL A 160 -16.25 19.46 -9.45
N ARG A 161 -16.30 20.76 -9.25
CA ARG A 161 -17.38 21.43 -8.49
C ARG A 161 -18.75 21.17 -9.11
N ARG A 162 -18.88 21.31 -10.43
CA ARG A 162 -20.13 21.00 -11.14
C ARG A 162 -20.49 19.53 -11.02
N LEU A 163 -19.51 18.64 -11.15
CA LEU A 163 -19.71 17.20 -10.95
C LEU A 163 -20.25 16.92 -9.55
N MET A 164 -19.62 17.45 -8.51
CA MET A 164 -20.04 17.21 -7.13
C MET A 164 -21.41 17.84 -6.83
N THR A 165 -21.72 19.01 -7.39
CA THR A 165 -23.08 19.61 -7.32
C THR A 165 -24.12 18.68 -7.95
N GLN A 166 -23.82 18.06 -9.10
CA GLN A 166 -24.73 17.11 -9.74
C GLN A 166 -24.88 15.83 -8.91
N VAL A 167 -23.80 15.39 -8.26
CA VAL A 167 -23.82 14.23 -7.33
C VAL A 167 -24.70 14.55 -6.11
N GLU A 168 -24.61 15.73 -5.53
CA GLU A 168 -25.50 16.18 -4.46
C GLU A 168 -26.98 16.12 -4.84
N GLN A 169 -27.30 16.61 -6.04
CA GLN A 169 -28.67 16.55 -6.58
C GLN A 169 -29.15 15.10 -6.76
N ASP A 170 -28.31 14.24 -7.35
CA ASP A 170 -28.63 12.84 -7.60
C ASP A 170 -28.79 12.03 -6.29
N LEU A 171 -28.04 12.39 -5.24
CA LEU A 171 -28.10 11.76 -3.92
C LEU A 171 -29.13 12.40 -2.99
N GLY A 172 -29.60 13.62 -3.29
CA GLY A 172 -30.57 14.38 -2.50
C GLY A 172 -30.01 14.77 -1.13
N THR A 173 -28.74 15.17 -1.03
CA THR A 173 -28.07 15.62 0.19
C THR A 173 -26.87 16.47 -0.13
N LYS A 174 -26.52 17.40 0.74
CA LYS A 174 -25.24 18.12 0.65
C LYS A 174 -24.08 17.24 1.09
N LEU A 175 -22.93 17.49 0.50
CA LEU A 175 -21.73 16.67 0.69
C LEU A 175 -20.57 17.53 1.22
N ASP A 176 -19.86 17.04 2.24
CA ASP A 176 -18.61 17.65 2.73
C ASP A 176 -17.43 16.90 2.12
N TRP A 177 -16.73 17.56 1.20
CA TRP A 177 -15.61 16.98 0.47
C TRP A 177 -14.47 17.98 0.25
N VAL A 178 -13.28 17.41 0.03
CA VAL A 178 -12.11 18.15 -0.46
C VAL A 178 -11.51 17.42 -1.66
N ALA A 179 -10.83 18.15 -2.52
CA ALA A 179 -10.21 17.61 -3.73
C ALA A 179 -8.84 18.21 -4.00
N VAL A 180 -8.02 17.47 -4.77
CA VAL A 180 -6.72 17.92 -5.29
C VAL A 180 -6.57 17.45 -6.72
N ASP A 181 -6.09 18.33 -7.59
CA ASP A 181 -5.81 18.02 -8.98
C ASP A 181 -4.37 17.58 -9.18
N HIS A 182 -4.17 16.50 -9.92
CA HIS A 182 -2.89 15.97 -10.30
C HIS A 182 -2.67 16.06 -11.81
N PHE A 183 -1.64 16.79 -12.22
CA PHE A 183 -1.22 16.97 -13.61
C PHE A 183 0.11 16.29 -13.94
N ASN A 184 0.70 15.60 -12.99
CA ASN A 184 2.00 14.93 -13.14
C ASN A 184 1.92 13.56 -13.82
N THR A 185 0.78 13.18 -14.35
CA THR A 185 0.56 11.97 -15.14
C THR A 185 0.16 12.33 -16.57
N GLU A 186 0.25 11.39 -17.51
CA GLU A 186 -0.22 11.59 -18.89
C GLU A 186 -1.72 11.96 -18.94
N ARG A 187 -2.47 11.58 -17.90
CA ARG A 187 -3.90 11.87 -17.78
C ARG A 187 -4.16 12.65 -16.51
N PRO A 188 -4.41 13.96 -16.62
CA PRO A 188 -4.81 14.77 -15.48
C PRO A 188 -6.03 14.17 -14.78
N HIS A 189 -5.99 14.14 -13.45
CA HIS A 189 -7.06 13.58 -12.65
C HIS A 189 -7.18 14.28 -11.30
N THR A 190 -8.34 14.17 -10.70
CA THR A 190 -8.65 14.76 -9.41
C THR A 190 -8.90 13.67 -8.37
N HIS A 191 -8.24 13.79 -7.24
CA HIS A 191 -8.57 13.04 -6.04
C HIS A 191 -9.65 13.78 -5.25
N ILE A 192 -10.76 13.13 -4.98
CA ILE A 192 -11.86 13.67 -4.16
C ILE A 192 -11.97 12.80 -2.92
N VAL A 193 -11.90 13.43 -1.75
CA VAL A 193 -12.13 12.78 -0.46
C VAL A 193 -13.44 13.31 0.11
N LEU A 194 -14.43 12.42 0.25
CA LEU A 194 -15.77 12.72 0.69
C LEU A 194 -16.03 12.09 2.05
N ARG A 195 -16.59 12.85 3.00
CA ARG A 195 -17.03 12.34 4.29
C ARG A 195 -18.11 11.27 4.14
N GLY A 196 -18.11 10.32 5.06
CA GLY A 196 -19.08 9.23 5.11
C GLY A 196 -20.38 9.59 5.81
N VAL A 197 -20.72 10.87 5.91
CA VAL A 197 -21.95 11.37 6.51
C VAL A 197 -22.67 12.32 5.55
N ASP A 198 -23.99 12.40 5.68
CA ASP A 198 -24.82 13.33 4.94
C ASP A 198 -24.97 14.67 5.69
N ASP A 199 -25.81 15.58 5.17
CA ASP A 199 -26.05 16.90 5.75
C ASP A 199 -26.82 16.88 7.08
N GLN A 200 -27.40 15.73 7.47
CA GLN A 200 -28.04 15.51 8.77
C GLN A 200 -27.09 14.86 9.79
N GLY A 201 -25.86 14.51 9.37
CA GLY A 201 -24.90 13.80 10.19
C GLY A 201 -25.10 12.29 10.25
N ASP A 202 -26.02 11.75 9.46
CA ASP A 202 -26.26 10.32 9.34
C ASP A 202 -25.27 9.68 8.37
N ASN A 203 -25.04 8.35 8.53
CA ASN A 203 -24.12 7.65 7.65
C ASN A 203 -24.58 7.69 6.19
N LEU A 204 -23.74 8.24 5.33
CA LEU A 204 -23.96 8.32 3.89
C LEU A 204 -23.83 6.92 3.26
N VAL A 205 -24.91 6.43 2.68
CA VAL A 205 -24.95 5.17 1.93
C VAL A 205 -25.27 5.49 0.48
N ILE A 206 -24.27 5.37 -0.40
CA ILE A 206 -24.43 5.59 -1.84
C ILE A 206 -24.75 4.25 -2.51
N ALA A 207 -25.76 4.23 -3.38
CA ALA A 207 -26.15 3.03 -4.09
C ALA A 207 -25.01 2.51 -4.98
N ARG A 208 -24.88 1.18 -5.04
CA ARG A 208 -23.83 0.53 -5.84
C ARG A 208 -23.88 0.94 -7.31
N GLU A 209 -25.06 0.96 -7.90
CA GLU A 209 -25.29 1.30 -9.29
C GLU A 209 -24.88 2.75 -9.59
N TYR A 210 -25.07 3.66 -8.62
CA TYR A 210 -24.62 5.03 -8.76
C TYR A 210 -23.10 5.17 -8.72
N ILE A 211 -22.44 4.44 -7.78
CA ILE A 211 -20.98 4.41 -7.71
C ILE A 211 -20.38 3.76 -8.97
N ALA A 212 -21.02 2.68 -9.46
CA ALA A 212 -20.51 1.91 -10.59
C ALA A 212 -20.68 2.61 -11.95
N HIS A 213 -21.78 3.33 -12.13
CA HIS A 213 -22.16 3.89 -13.42
C HIS A 213 -22.53 5.39 -13.33
N GLY A 214 -23.30 5.78 -12.32
CA GLY A 214 -23.88 7.12 -12.24
C GLY A 214 -22.85 8.23 -12.24
N LEU A 215 -21.88 8.13 -11.33
CA LEU A 215 -20.84 9.15 -11.20
C LEU A 215 -19.99 9.28 -12.47
N ARG A 216 -19.67 8.16 -13.11
CA ARG A 216 -18.92 8.13 -14.38
C ARG A 216 -19.70 8.78 -15.52
N GLU A 217 -20.98 8.44 -15.65
CA GLU A 217 -21.83 9.03 -16.70
C GLU A 217 -22.00 10.55 -16.52
N ARG A 218 -22.20 11.01 -15.27
CA ARG A 218 -22.25 12.45 -14.99
C ARG A 218 -20.92 13.14 -15.33
N ALA A 219 -19.80 12.52 -14.97
CA ALA A 219 -18.48 13.02 -15.34
C ALA A 219 -18.31 13.10 -16.87
N SER A 220 -18.72 12.08 -17.62
CA SER A 220 -18.64 12.01 -19.08
C SER A 220 -19.58 13.01 -19.77
N GLU A 221 -20.81 13.19 -19.25
CA GLU A 221 -21.76 14.21 -19.74
C GLU A 221 -21.15 15.62 -19.63
N LEU A 222 -20.54 15.94 -18.48
CA LEU A 222 -19.91 17.25 -18.26
C LEU A 222 -18.71 17.48 -19.19
N VAL A 223 -17.84 16.48 -19.38
CA VAL A 223 -16.72 16.61 -20.32
C VAL A 223 -17.22 16.83 -21.75
N THR A 224 -18.28 16.10 -22.16
CA THR A 224 -18.86 16.27 -23.50
C THR A 224 -19.53 17.65 -23.66
N LEU A 225 -20.12 18.16 -22.58
CA LEU A 225 -20.70 19.51 -22.58
C LEU A 225 -19.63 20.61 -22.72
N ASP A 226 -18.50 20.43 -22.03
CA ASP A 226 -17.41 21.42 -21.98
C ASP A 226 -16.59 21.47 -23.28
N LEU A 227 -16.20 20.29 -23.78
CA LEU A 227 -15.26 20.14 -24.90
C LEU A 227 -15.96 19.80 -26.23
N GLY A 228 -17.30 19.68 -26.21
CA GLY A 228 -18.08 19.24 -27.36
C GLY A 228 -17.95 17.71 -27.63
N PRO A 229 -18.83 17.14 -28.43
CA PRO A 229 -18.73 15.76 -28.89
C PRO A 229 -17.50 15.58 -29.79
N ARG A 230 -16.89 14.38 -29.78
CA ARG A 230 -15.77 14.07 -30.65
C ARG A 230 -16.15 14.18 -32.13
N THR A 231 -15.24 14.75 -32.88
CA THR A 231 -15.32 14.78 -34.33
C THR A 231 -14.93 13.42 -34.92
N ASP A 232 -15.38 13.11 -36.14
CA ASP A 232 -15.00 11.90 -36.85
C ASP A 232 -13.48 11.84 -37.10
N GLN A 233 -12.85 13.02 -37.25
CA GLN A 233 -11.40 13.13 -37.41
C GLN A 233 -10.64 12.72 -36.12
N GLU A 234 -11.09 13.17 -34.94
CA GLU A 234 -10.51 12.75 -33.65
C GLU A 234 -10.67 11.25 -33.43
N ILE A 235 -11.85 10.70 -33.73
CA ILE A 235 -12.11 9.25 -33.65
C ILE A 235 -11.17 8.47 -34.57
N ALA A 236 -11.02 8.92 -35.82
CA ALA A 236 -10.14 8.27 -36.78
C ALA A 236 -8.65 8.35 -36.38
N ALA A 237 -8.20 9.51 -35.91
CA ALA A 237 -6.83 9.69 -35.41
C ALA A 237 -6.53 8.75 -34.24
N ARG A 238 -7.44 8.64 -33.28
CA ARG A 238 -7.33 7.75 -32.14
C ARG A 238 -7.25 6.27 -32.55
N LEU A 239 -8.17 5.82 -33.43
CA LEU A 239 -8.17 4.43 -33.89
C LEU A 239 -6.87 4.10 -34.66
N ARG A 240 -6.33 5.03 -35.46
CA ARG A 240 -5.01 4.83 -36.08
C ARG A 240 -3.89 4.69 -35.05
N HIS A 241 -3.90 5.55 -34.02
CA HIS A 241 -2.93 5.45 -32.93
C HIS A 241 -3.05 4.12 -32.17
N ASP A 242 -4.28 3.62 -31.95
CA ASP A 242 -4.53 2.36 -31.25
C ASP A 242 -3.99 1.13 -32.01
N VAL A 243 -3.80 1.21 -33.34
CA VAL A 243 -3.26 0.10 -34.15
C VAL A 243 -1.90 -0.37 -33.66
N ASP A 244 -1.00 0.56 -33.34
CA ASP A 244 0.40 0.27 -33.00
C ASP A 244 0.66 0.08 -31.51
N GLN A 245 -0.36 0.29 -30.66
CA GLN A 245 -0.19 0.19 -29.21
C GLN A 245 0.13 -1.22 -28.73
N GLU A 246 1.08 -1.34 -27.79
CA GLU A 246 1.43 -2.61 -27.13
C GLU A 246 0.62 -2.80 -25.83
N ARG A 247 -0.68 -2.58 -25.95
CA ARG A 247 -1.65 -2.72 -24.86
C ARG A 247 -3.01 -3.12 -25.42
N LEU A 248 -3.94 -3.50 -24.54
CA LEU A 248 -5.31 -3.79 -24.93
C LEU A 248 -6.02 -2.52 -25.40
N THR A 249 -6.49 -2.51 -26.65
CA THR A 249 -7.16 -1.37 -27.28
C THR A 249 -8.66 -1.62 -27.51
N ALA A 250 -9.38 -0.58 -27.92
CA ALA A 250 -10.78 -0.71 -28.33
C ALA A 250 -10.93 -1.63 -29.58
N ILE A 251 -9.92 -1.66 -30.45
CA ILE A 251 -9.89 -2.52 -31.64
C ILE A 251 -9.84 -3.99 -31.20
N ASP A 252 -8.97 -4.34 -30.26
CA ASP A 252 -8.83 -5.71 -29.74
C ASP A 252 -10.14 -6.24 -29.16
N ARG A 253 -10.83 -5.41 -28.37
CA ARG A 253 -12.14 -5.77 -27.80
C ARG A 253 -13.20 -6.00 -28.85
N ARG A 254 -13.19 -5.21 -29.94
CA ARG A 254 -14.08 -5.41 -31.07
C ARG A 254 -13.76 -6.74 -31.78
N LEU A 255 -12.48 -7.05 -31.98
CA LEU A 255 -12.03 -8.31 -32.55
C LEU A 255 -12.42 -9.50 -31.67
N LEU A 256 -12.19 -9.43 -30.35
CA LEU A 256 -12.54 -10.47 -29.39
C LEU A 256 -14.06 -10.76 -29.35
N ARG A 257 -14.92 -9.72 -29.47
CA ARG A 257 -16.36 -9.92 -29.56
C ARG A 257 -16.85 -10.57 -30.84
N ARG A 258 -16.06 -10.48 -31.93
CA ARG A 258 -16.35 -11.05 -33.24
C ARG A 258 -15.67 -12.40 -33.48
N MET A 259 -14.83 -12.82 -32.55
CA MET A 259 -14.07 -14.04 -32.58
C MET A 259 -15.00 -15.26 -32.48
N ASP A 260 -14.78 -16.24 -33.35
CA ASP A 260 -15.51 -17.50 -33.33
C ASP A 260 -14.96 -18.51 -32.30
N VAL A 261 -15.58 -19.70 -32.23
CA VAL A 261 -15.21 -20.75 -31.28
C VAL A 261 -13.79 -21.30 -31.50
N ASP A 262 -13.28 -21.23 -32.72
CA ASP A 262 -11.92 -21.63 -33.08
C ASP A 262 -10.90 -20.53 -32.90
N ARG A 263 -11.34 -19.44 -32.26
CA ARG A 263 -10.57 -18.23 -31.97
C ARG A 263 -10.08 -17.51 -33.24
N THR A 264 -10.76 -17.70 -34.35
CA THR A 264 -10.46 -17.00 -35.58
C THR A 264 -11.33 -15.75 -35.73
N VAL A 265 -10.78 -14.74 -36.37
CA VAL A 265 -11.43 -13.46 -36.66
C VAL A 265 -11.00 -12.95 -38.03
N SER A 266 -11.91 -12.27 -38.70
CA SER A 266 -11.65 -11.54 -39.95
C SER A 266 -11.64 -10.04 -39.71
N PRO A 267 -10.76 -9.26 -40.36
CA PRO A 267 -10.82 -7.79 -40.33
C PRO A 267 -12.00 -7.22 -41.10
N ALA A 268 -12.72 -8.02 -41.91
CA ALA A 268 -13.81 -7.57 -42.76
C ALA A 268 -14.85 -6.75 -41.96
N ASP A 269 -15.21 -5.60 -42.48
CA ASP A 269 -16.18 -4.67 -41.88
C ASP A 269 -16.94 -3.96 -42.99
N ASN A 270 -18.17 -3.51 -42.71
CA ASN A 270 -18.97 -2.74 -43.67
C ASN A 270 -18.37 -1.36 -43.95
N ASP A 271 -17.58 -0.84 -43.02
CA ASP A 271 -16.87 0.43 -43.16
C ASP A 271 -15.42 0.16 -43.55
N PRO A 272 -14.96 0.64 -44.74
CA PRO A 272 -13.59 0.44 -45.23
C PRO A 272 -12.52 0.98 -44.27
N PHE A 273 -12.79 2.05 -43.54
CA PHE A 273 -11.89 2.61 -42.54
C PHE A 273 -11.72 1.63 -41.36
N HIS A 274 -12.81 1.13 -40.80
CA HIS A 274 -12.78 0.14 -39.72
C HIS A 274 -12.12 -1.17 -40.15
N GLN A 275 -12.35 -1.61 -41.39
CA GLN A 275 -11.67 -2.77 -41.98
C GLN A 275 -10.15 -2.55 -42.02
N SER A 276 -9.71 -1.38 -42.50
CA SER A 276 -8.28 -1.03 -42.57
C SER A 276 -7.60 -1.02 -41.22
N VAL A 277 -8.24 -0.40 -40.21
CA VAL A 277 -7.77 -0.36 -38.82
C VAL A 277 -7.69 -1.76 -38.22
N ALA A 278 -8.71 -2.60 -38.40
CA ALA A 278 -8.72 -3.98 -37.91
C ALA A 278 -7.62 -4.82 -38.55
N ALA A 279 -7.41 -4.69 -39.88
CA ALA A 279 -6.35 -5.37 -40.61
C ALA A 279 -4.95 -4.92 -40.17
N GLY A 280 -4.76 -3.61 -39.91
CA GLY A 280 -3.53 -3.07 -39.36
C GLY A 280 -3.24 -3.66 -37.97
N ARG A 281 -4.26 -3.68 -37.10
CA ARG A 281 -4.13 -4.24 -35.74
C ARG A 281 -3.78 -5.72 -35.74
N LEU A 282 -4.44 -6.53 -36.57
CA LEU A 282 -4.15 -7.98 -36.71
C LEU A 282 -2.71 -8.23 -37.19
N ARG A 283 -2.19 -7.40 -38.09
CA ARG A 283 -0.79 -7.46 -38.49
C ARG A 283 0.17 -7.12 -37.34
N LYS A 284 -0.15 -6.08 -36.53
CA LYS A 284 0.63 -5.74 -35.34
C LYS A 284 0.58 -6.87 -34.30
N LEU A 285 -0.59 -7.47 -34.06
CA LEU A 285 -0.72 -8.62 -33.16
C LEU A 285 0.10 -9.82 -33.64
N LYS A 286 0.10 -10.10 -34.97
CA LYS A 286 0.96 -11.13 -35.57
C LYS A 286 2.44 -10.83 -35.34
N ALA A 287 2.88 -9.58 -35.52
CA ALA A 287 4.27 -9.17 -35.27
C ALA A 287 4.68 -9.28 -33.79
N MET A 288 3.71 -9.36 -32.88
CA MET A 288 3.90 -9.57 -31.45
C MET A 288 3.71 -11.03 -31.02
N ASP A 289 3.58 -11.97 -31.95
CA ASP A 289 3.26 -13.39 -31.71
C ASP A 289 1.95 -13.61 -30.93
N LEU A 290 1.00 -12.69 -31.07
CA LEU A 290 -0.32 -12.73 -30.43
C LEU A 290 -1.45 -13.07 -31.43
N ALA A 291 -1.13 -13.29 -32.69
CA ALA A 291 -2.06 -13.76 -33.71
C ALA A 291 -1.33 -14.49 -34.82
N ASP A 292 -1.94 -15.58 -35.35
CA ASP A 292 -1.46 -16.34 -36.49
C ASP A 292 -2.35 -16.11 -37.69
N ASP A 293 -1.76 -15.95 -38.88
CA ASP A 293 -2.47 -15.87 -40.14
C ASP A 293 -2.84 -17.29 -40.58
N VAL A 294 -4.13 -17.59 -40.63
CA VAL A 294 -4.64 -18.92 -41.01
C VAL A 294 -5.08 -19.01 -42.48
N GLY A 295 -4.79 -17.95 -43.25
CA GLY A 295 -5.17 -17.84 -44.64
C GLY A 295 -6.58 -17.29 -44.88
N GLY A 296 -6.91 -16.95 -46.11
CA GLY A 296 -8.21 -16.40 -46.47
C GLY A 296 -8.55 -15.03 -45.80
N GLY A 297 -7.54 -14.28 -45.35
CA GLY A 297 -7.71 -13.04 -44.65
C GLY A 297 -8.21 -13.20 -43.20
N ARG A 298 -8.07 -14.39 -42.64
CA ARG A 298 -8.47 -14.70 -41.24
C ARG A 298 -7.23 -14.89 -40.37
N TYR A 299 -7.39 -14.52 -39.09
CA TYR A 299 -6.35 -14.63 -38.09
C TYR A 299 -6.86 -15.42 -36.89
N ARG A 300 -6.03 -16.31 -36.34
CA ARG A 300 -6.28 -16.98 -35.05
C ARG A 300 -5.61 -16.20 -33.94
N LEU A 301 -6.38 -15.76 -32.95
CA LEU A 301 -5.87 -15.00 -31.82
C LEU A 301 -5.27 -15.92 -30.76
N ALA A 302 -4.15 -15.49 -30.13
CA ALA A 302 -3.45 -16.23 -29.09
C ALA A 302 -4.31 -16.44 -27.84
N GLU A 303 -4.12 -17.56 -27.12
CA GLU A 303 -4.80 -17.82 -25.85
C GLU A 303 -4.31 -16.82 -24.78
N GLY A 304 -5.27 -16.22 -24.03
CA GLY A 304 -4.93 -15.18 -23.06
C GLY A 304 -4.49 -13.85 -23.65
N LEU A 305 -4.80 -13.59 -24.96
CA LEU A 305 -4.48 -12.32 -25.63
C LEU A 305 -4.84 -11.10 -24.78
N GLU A 306 -6.06 -11.08 -24.25
CA GLU A 306 -6.53 -9.94 -23.45
C GLU A 306 -5.68 -9.70 -22.20
N ASP A 307 -5.39 -10.75 -21.44
CA ASP A 307 -4.55 -10.65 -20.23
C ASP A 307 -3.10 -10.30 -20.57
N THR A 308 -2.59 -10.78 -21.71
CA THR A 308 -1.23 -10.45 -22.16
C THR A 308 -1.11 -8.99 -22.55
N LEU A 309 -2.04 -8.45 -23.35
CA LEU A 309 -2.04 -7.05 -23.75
C LEU A 309 -2.26 -6.11 -22.54
N ARG A 310 -3.05 -6.51 -21.54
CA ARG A 310 -3.19 -5.76 -20.29
C ARG A 310 -1.87 -5.68 -19.51
N ARG A 311 -1.18 -6.83 -19.35
CA ARG A 311 0.13 -6.86 -18.66
C ARG A 311 1.19 -6.05 -19.39
N MET A 312 1.19 -6.08 -20.73
CA MET A 312 2.11 -5.28 -21.54
C MET A 312 1.86 -3.77 -21.34
N GLY A 313 0.59 -3.35 -21.33
CA GLY A 313 0.21 -1.98 -21.05
C GLY A 313 0.66 -1.52 -19.67
N GLU A 314 0.37 -2.32 -18.62
CA GLU A 314 0.81 -2.05 -17.24
C GLU A 314 2.33 -1.92 -17.14
N ARG A 315 3.08 -2.82 -17.79
CA ARG A 315 4.55 -2.77 -17.82
C ARG A 315 5.06 -1.51 -18.53
N GLY A 316 4.44 -1.13 -19.65
CA GLY A 316 4.79 0.10 -20.36
C GLY A 316 4.57 1.35 -19.53
N ASP A 317 3.46 1.41 -18.79
CA ASP A 317 3.16 2.53 -17.88
C ASP A 317 4.18 2.62 -16.73
N ILE A 318 4.60 1.46 -16.16
CA ILE A 318 5.63 1.41 -15.13
C ILE A 318 6.98 1.91 -15.67
N ILE A 319 7.39 1.46 -16.86
CA ILE A 319 8.66 1.91 -17.47
C ILE A 319 8.65 3.43 -17.70
N ARG A 320 7.54 3.99 -18.21
CA ARG A 320 7.41 5.45 -18.38
C ARG A 320 7.50 6.19 -17.04
N LEU A 321 6.86 5.66 -16.01
CA LEU A 321 6.97 6.20 -14.64
C LEU A 321 8.43 6.20 -14.17
N MET A 322 9.14 5.07 -14.32
CA MET A 322 10.55 4.95 -13.93
C MET A 322 11.43 5.97 -14.65
N GLN A 323 11.25 6.13 -15.96
CA GLN A 323 12.00 7.11 -16.76
C GLN A 323 11.77 8.53 -16.27
N ARG A 324 10.52 8.91 -16.01
CA ARG A 324 10.17 10.23 -15.50
C ARG A 324 10.84 10.51 -14.13
N GLU A 325 10.76 9.53 -13.21
CA GLU A 325 11.35 9.65 -11.88
C GLU A 325 12.89 9.76 -11.93
N LEU A 326 13.53 9.00 -12.80
CA LEU A 326 14.98 9.08 -13.04
C LEU A 326 15.39 10.43 -13.61
N THR A 327 14.66 10.92 -14.62
CA THR A 327 14.91 12.23 -15.25
C THR A 327 14.74 13.36 -14.25
N ALA A 328 13.68 13.35 -13.45
CA ALA A 328 13.42 14.38 -12.44
C ALA A 328 14.53 14.48 -11.39
N ARG A 329 15.18 13.36 -11.07
CA ARG A 329 16.31 13.30 -10.10
C ARG A 329 17.69 13.34 -10.76
N ARG A 330 17.76 13.53 -12.07
CA ARG A 330 19.01 13.54 -12.84
C ARG A 330 19.85 12.27 -12.67
N LEU A 331 19.19 11.13 -12.46
CA LEU A 331 19.82 9.82 -12.39
C LEU A 331 19.86 9.23 -13.81
N ASP A 332 21.04 9.26 -14.43
CA ASP A 332 21.22 8.64 -15.74
C ASP A 332 21.36 7.11 -15.56
N ARG A 333 20.36 6.40 -16.04
CA ARG A 333 20.33 4.93 -16.08
C ARG A 333 19.78 4.48 -17.44
N ALA A 334 20.54 3.65 -18.13
CA ALA A 334 20.08 3.08 -19.38
C ALA A 334 18.78 2.29 -19.21
N GLY A 335 17.91 2.28 -20.23
CA GLY A 335 16.61 1.57 -20.14
C GLY A 335 16.73 0.08 -19.83
N VAL A 336 17.83 -0.56 -20.25
CA VAL A 336 18.17 -1.97 -19.92
C VAL A 336 18.41 -2.21 -18.43
N GLU A 337 18.75 -1.17 -17.66
CA GLU A 337 18.98 -1.24 -16.22
C GLU A 337 17.69 -1.12 -15.39
N GLN A 338 16.54 -0.98 -16.06
CA GLN A 338 15.24 -0.85 -15.40
C GLN A 338 14.53 -2.20 -15.32
N VAL A 339 14.17 -2.62 -14.12
CA VAL A 339 13.56 -3.91 -13.83
C VAL A 339 12.21 -3.73 -13.14
N VAL A 340 11.18 -4.30 -13.73
CA VAL A 340 9.85 -4.40 -13.09
C VAL A 340 9.81 -5.72 -12.32
N SER A 341 10.01 -5.64 -11.00
CA SER A 341 10.11 -6.81 -10.11
C SER A 341 8.74 -7.14 -9.51
N ASN A 342 7.86 -7.78 -10.29
CA ASN A 342 6.57 -8.26 -9.80
C ASN A 342 6.69 -9.53 -8.96
N ASP A 343 7.73 -10.35 -9.19
CA ASP A 343 8.05 -11.59 -8.47
C ASP A 343 9.53 -11.56 -8.07
N LEU A 344 9.82 -10.90 -6.95
CA LEU A 344 11.16 -10.88 -6.39
C LEU A 344 11.50 -12.29 -5.90
N ARG A 345 12.55 -12.90 -6.44
CA ARG A 345 13.02 -14.25 -6.03
C ARG A 345 14.10 -14.19 -4.97
N GLU A 346 14.93 -13.16 -5.04
CA GLU A 346 16.05 -12.94 -4.13
C GLU A 346 15.90 -11.59 -3.42
N ALA A 347 16.62 -11.39 -2.33
CA ALA A 347 16.60 -10.14 -1.61
C ALA A 347 17.32 -9.05 -2.42
N LEU A 348 16.66 -7.92 -2.59
CA LEU A 348 17.20 -6.70 -3.20
C LEU A 348 17.68 -5.75 -2.11
N VAL A 349 18.90 -5.24 -2.24
CA VAL A 349 19.41 -4.13 -1.43
C VAL A 349 19.60 -2.91 -2.32
N GLY A 350 19.18 -1.73 -1.85
CA GLY A 350 19.36 -0.51 -2.61
C GLY A 350 18.82 0.74 -1.93
N ARG A 351 19.03 1.89 -2.58
CA ARG A 351 18.55 3.18 -2.15
C ARG A 351 17.15 3.45 -2.70
N VAL A 352 16.25 3.89 -1.86
CA VAL A 352 14.90 4.29 -2.26
C VAL A 352 14.98 5.59 -3.05
N ILE A 353 14.55 5.54 -4.31
CA ILE A 353 14.45 6.71 -5.20
C ILE A 353 13.12 7.41 -4.96
N SER A 354 12.02 6.64 -5.00
CA SER A 354 10.67 7.18 -4.78
C SER A 354 9.72 6.11 -4.24
N ARG A 355 8.65 6.56 -3.60
CA ARG A 355 7.52 5.75 -3.17
C ARG A 355 6.23 6.35 -3.72
N GLY A 356 5.38 5.51 -4.31
CA GLY A 356 4.08 5.92 -4.83
C GLY A 356 3.05 4.81 -4.77
N PHE A 357 1.88 5.04 -5.36
CA PHE A 357 0.85 4.03 -5.48
C PHE A 357 1.05 3.22 -6.77
N SER A 358 1.07 1.90 -6.65
CA SER A 358 0.94 0.97 -7.78
C SER A 358 -0.54 0.78 -8.15
N ASP A 359 -1.44 0.82 -7.16
CA ASP A 359 -2.89 0.80 -7.33
C ASP A 359 -3.53 1.64 -6.20
N GLU A 360 -3.84 2.89 -6.49
CA GLU A 360 -4.43 3.82 -5.52
C GLU A 360 -5.80 3.33 -5.00
N HIS A 361 -6.57 2.62 -5.84
CA HIS A 361 -7.87 2.09 -5.46
C HIS A 361 -7.77 0.99 -4.39
N ARG A 362 -6.69 0.18 -4.44
CA ARG A 362 -6.44 -0.91 -3.49
C ARG A 362 -5.49 -0.51 -2.38
N ASP A 363 -5.09 0.76 -2.32
CA ASP A 363 -4.06 1.27 -1.40
C ASP A 363 -2.75 0.47 -1.52
N ARG A 364 -2.38 0.07 -2.76
CA ARG A 364 -1.13 -0.63 -3.02
C ARG A 364 -0.05 0.35 -3.40
N HIS A 365 1.12 0.13 -2.87
CA HIS A 365 2.27 1.00 -3.03
C HIS A 365 3.40 0.29 -3.76
N TYR A 366 4.25 1.08 -4.41
CA TYR A 366 5.53 0.63 -4.92
C TYR A 366 6.69 1.38 -4.25
N LEU A 367 7.86 0.78 -4.32
CA LEU A 367 9.15 1.45 -4.14
C LEU A 367 9.91 1.38 -5.46
N MET A 368 10.50 2.51 -5.84
CA MET A 368 11.53 2.56 -6.88
C MET A 368 12.88 2.58 -6.19
N VAL A 369 13.74 1.61 -6.49
CA VAL A 369 14.97 1.34 -5.76
C VAL A 369 16.16 1.29 -6.71
N ASP A 370 17.17 2.11 -6.45
CA ASP A 370 18.48 2.05 -7.10
C ASP A 370 19.29 0.94 -6.43
N GLY A 371 19.37 -0.21 -7.08
CA GLY A 371 19.93 -1.43 -6.52
C GLY A 371 21.47 -1.42 -6.48
N VAL A 372 22.03 -2.13 -5.50
CA VAL A 372 23.51 -2.36 -5.45
C VAL A 372 23.99 -3.26 -6.60
N ASP A 373 23.08 -3.88 -7.33
CA ASP A 373 23.32 -4.60 -8.58
C ASP A 373 23.45 -3.68 -9.81
N GLY A 374 23.37 -2.36 -9.62
CA GLY A 374 23.48 -1.36 -10.66
C GLY A 374 22.23 -1.16 -11.51
N ARG A 375 21.10 -1.75 -11.11
CA ARG A 375 19.80 -1.65 -11.79
C ARG A 375 18.81 -0.85 -10.98
N VAL A 376 17.85 -0.25 -11.67
CA VAL A 376 16.72 0.39 -11.01
C VAL A 376 15.53 -0.56 -11.01
N HIS A 377 14.98 -0.83 -9.83
CA HIS A 377 13.90 -1.76 -9.61
C HIS A 377 12.61 -1.02 -9.25
N TYR A 378 11.53 -1.38 -9.93
CA TYR A 378 10.17 -1.07 -9.49
C TYR A 378 9.62 -2.28 -8.75
N VAL A 379 9.30 -2.13 -7.46
CA VAL A 379 8.84 -3.23 -6.60
C VAL A 379 7.49 -2.89 -6.00
N ASP A 380 6.46 -3.69 -6.28
CA ASP A 380 5.17 -3.59 -5.59
C ASP A 380 5.35 -4.10 -4.14
N ILE A 381 5.18 -3.20 -3.17
CA ILE A 381 5.34 -3.52 -1.75
C ILE A 381 4.01 -3.85 -1.05
N GLY A 382 2.92 -3.89 -1.81
CA GLY A 382 1.60 -4.22 -1.29
C GLY A 382 0.88 -3.05 -0.66
N ARG A 383 0.02 -3.33 0.33
CA ARG A 383 -0.84 -2.32 0.96
C ARG A 383 -0.05 -1.36 1.84
N GLY A 384 -0.40 -0.08 1.78
CA GLY A 384 0.27 0.98 2.52
C GLY A 384 0.18 0.84 4.03
N ASP A 385 -0.92 0.28 4.56
CA ASP A 385 -1.10 0.01 5.99
C ASP A 385 -0.30 -1.22 6.48
N ALA A 386 0.19 -2.05 5.55
CA ALA A 386 0.97 -3.26 5.84
C ALA A 386 2.49 -3.04 5.75
N THR A 387 2.94 -1.90 5.24
CA THR A 387 4.36 -1.58 5.04
C THR A 387 4.79 -0.38 5.88
N PRO A 388 6.04 -0.38 6.43
CA PRO A 388 6.54 0.76 7.18
C PRO A 388 6.65 2.01 6.29
N SER A 389 6.66 3.18 6.93
CA SER A 389 7.03 4.41 6.25
C SER A 389 8.52 4.37 5.91
N VAL A 390 8.83 4.38 4.62
CA VAL A 390 10.21 4.35 4.11
C VAL A 390 10.51 5.71 3.49
N PRO A 391 11.42 6.52 4.06
CA PRO A 391 11.83 7.79 3.47
C PRO A 391 12.60 7.59 2.16
N GLU A 392 12.49 8.53 1.24
CA GLU A 392 13.38 8.62 0.07
C GLU A 392 14.83 8.80 0.52
N GLY A 393 15.77 8.26 -0.23
CA GLY A 393 17.19 8.25 0.12
C GLY A 393 17.63 7.17 1.09
N SER A 394 16.69 6.53 1.83
CA SER A 394 17.00 5.42 2.73
C SER A 394 17.57 4.22 1.98
N THR A 395 18.51 3.51 2.59
CA THR A 395 18.92 2.17 2.13
C THR A 395 18.01 1.11 2.72
N VAL A 396 17.47 0.25 1.86
CA VAL A 396 16.52 -0.81 2.23
C VAL A 396 16.99 -2.17 1.75
N ARG A 397 16.55 -3.21 2.47
CA ARG A 397 16.54 -4.59 1.99
C ARG A 397 15.10 -5.00 1.75
N ILE A 398 14.80 -5.44 0.55
CA ILE A 398 13.48 -5.95 0.15
C ILE A 398 13.64 -7.44 -0.12
N ALA A 399 12.91 -8.25 0.62
CA ALA A 399 12.94 -9.71 0.46
C ALA A 399 11.54 -10.23 0.13
N PRO A 400 11.41 -11.33 -0.64
CA PRO A 400 10.12 -11.96 -0.88
C PRO A 400 9.48 -12.39 0.44
N SER A 401 8.16 -12.20 0.56
CA SER A 401 7.43 -12.70 1.72
C SER A 401 7.35 -14.23 1.68
N ARG A 402 7.62 -14.87 2.82
CA ARG A 402 7.50 -16.32 2.93
C ARG A 402 6.04 -16.76 2.82
N ILE A 403 5.79 -17.79 2.02
CA ILE A 403 4.44 -18.33 1.73
C ILE A 403 4.14 -19.59 2.56
N GLU A 404 5.08 -20.05 3.33
CA GLU A 404 5.02 -21.30 4.09
C GLU A 404 4.62 -21.06 5.55
N ALA A 405 4.13 -22.15 6.18
CA ALA A 405 3.93 -22.20 7.60
C ALA A 405 5.22 -21.81 8.34
N THR A 406 5.09 -20.93 9.31
CA THR A 406 6.21 -20.46 10.11
C THR A 406 6.68 -21.51 11.10
N GLN A 407 7.86 -21.30 11.70
CA GLN A 407 8.32 -22.17 12.80
C GLN A 407 7.31 -22.17 13.96
N ALA A 408 6.65 -21.04 14.23
CA ALA A 408 5.61 -20.98 15.25
C ALA A 408 4.42 -21.89 14.93
N ASP A 409 4.00 -21.96 13.65
CA ASP A 409 2.90 -22.84 13.24
C ASP A 409 3.30 -24.33 13.40
N ARG A 410 4.55 -24.68 13.07
CA ARG A 410 5.10 -26.03 13.25
C ARG A 410 5.23 -26.41 14.72
N THR A 411 5.65 -25.48 15.57
CA THR A 411 5.71 -25.71 17.03
C THR A 411 4.33 -25.92 17.62
N VAL A 412 3.34 -25.11 17.22
CA VAL A 412 1.94 -25.29 17.64
C VAL A 412 1.41 -26.65 17.23
N ASP A 413 1.66 -27.09 15.99
CA ASP A 413 1.26 -28.40 15.49
C ASP A 413 1.91 -29.54 16.30
N ALA A 414 3.21 -29.45 16.58
CA ALA A 414 3.93 -30.45 17.37
C ALA A 414 3.39 -30.57 18.81
N VAL A 415 3.20 -29.43 19.50
CA VAL A 415 2.64 -29.38 20.85
C VAL A 415 1.22 -29.95 20.86
N ALA A 416 0.39 -29.57 19.87
CA ALA A 416 -1.00 -30.04 19.77
C ALA A 416 -1.07 -31.56 19.54
N ARG A 417 -0.26 -32.11 18.65
CA ARG A 417 -0.20 -33.56 18.41
C ARG A 417 0.18 -34.33 19.66
N ALA A 418 1.10 -33.79 20.47
CA ALA A 418 1.49 -34.39 21.75
C ALA A 418 0.37 -34.32 22.82
N ASN A 419 -0.64 -33.44 22.63
CA ASN A 419 -1.69 -33.15 23.60
C ASN A 419 -3.12 -33.34 23.04
N GLY A 420 -3.31 -34.35 22.20
CA GLY A 420 -4.63 -34.72 21.69
C GLY A 420 -5.33 -33.63 20.87
N GLY A 421 -4.57 -32.87 20.07
CA GLY A 421 -5.09 -31.80 19.22
C GLY A 421 -5.34 -30.48 19.96
N ARG A 422 -4.89 -30.34 21.21
CA ARG A 422 -5.05 -29.13 22.02
C ARG A 422 -3.77 -28.34 22.17
N TYR A 423 -3.90 -27.01 22.17
CA TYR A 423 -2.81 -26.09 22.42
C TYR A 423 -3.21 -25.04 23.46
N SER A 424 -2.34 -24.79 24.43
CA SER A 424 -2.39 -23.64 25.35
C SER A 424 -0.97 -23.21 25.72
N VAL A 425 -0.82 -22.08 26.39
CA VAL A 425 0.48 -21.62 26.92
C VAL A 425 1.02 -22.66 27.92
N ASP A 426 0.17 -23.17 28.81
CA ASP A 426 0.56 -24.16 29.83
C ASP A 426 1.01 -25.48 29.21
N LEU A 427 0.28 -25.98 28.20
CA LEU A 427 0.67 -27.19 27.45
C LEU A 427 1.98 -27.01 26.71
N HIS A 428 2.23 -25.82 26.16
CA HIS A 428 3.50 -25.52 25.50
C HIS A 428 4.65 -25.50 26.50
N LEU A 429 4.49 -24.81 27.64
CA LEU A 429 5.53 -24.79 28.70
C LEU A 429 5.77 -26.16 29.32
N ALA A 430 4.75 -27.00 29.40
CA ALA A 430 4.92 -28.40 29.84
C ALA A 430 5.68 -29.24 28.79
N HIS A 431 5.46 -28.96 27.49
CA HIS A 431 6.16 -29.65 26.39
C HIS A 431 7.61 -29.17 26.22
N ASP A 432 7.83 -27.86 26.38
CA ASP A 432 9.17 -27.22 26.35
C ASP A 432 9.37 -26.32 27.57
N PRO A 433 9.92 -26.84 28.67
CA PRO A 433 10.18 -26.05 29.89
C PRO A 433 11.21 -24.92 29.70
N SER A 434 11.96 -24.93 28.61
CA SER A 434 12.92 -23.87 28.29
C SER A 434 12.27 -22.65 27.62
N ALA A 435 11.04 -22.80 27.10
CA ALA A 435 10.34 -21.73 26.46
C ALA A 435 9.91 -20.64 27.44
N SER A 436 10.03 -19.37 27.04
CA SER A 436 9.51 -18.26 27.85
C SER A 436 8.02 -18.05 27.62
N GLU A 437 7.30 -17.57 28.63
CA GLU A 437 5.87 -17.20 28.49
C GLU A 437 5.63 -16.17 27.39
N ALA A 438 6.54 -15.21 27.19
CA ALA A 438 6.47 -14.25 26.11
C ALA A 438 6.56 -14.90 24.74
N PHE A 439 7.38 -15.95 24.60
CA PHE A 439 7.51 -16.73 23.38
C PHE A 439 6.23 -17.52 23.08
N THR A 440 5.69 -18.24 24.05
CA THR A 440 4.43 -19.01 23.90
C THR A 440 3.23 -18.11 23.62
N THR A 441 3.16 -16.93 24.26
CA THR A 441 2.14 -15.92 23.98
C THR A 441 2.20 -15.42 22.53
N SER A 442 3.38 -15.38 21.91
CA SER A 442 3.52 -15.01 20.49
C SER A 442 2.81 -16.00 19.56
N HIS A 443 2.82 -17.29 19.89
CA HIS A 443 2.10 -18.35 19.17
C HIS A 443 0.58 -18.17 19.29
N VAL A 444 0.08 -17.87 20.50
CA VAL A 444 -1.35 -17.55 20.71
C VAL A 444 -1.79 -16.34 19.87
N ARG A 445 -0.96 -15.29 19.77
CA ARG A 445 -1.26 -14.14 18.90
C ARG A 445 -1.36 -14.54 17.42
N ARG A 446 -0.50 -15.46 16.99
CA ARG A 446 -0.53 -16.00 15.61
C ARG A 446 -1.83 -16.77 15.36
N LEU A 447 -2.23 -17.67 16.26
CA LEU A 447 -3.49 -18.42 16.17
C LEU A 447 -4.70 -17.47 16.11
N GLU A 448 -4.72 -16.45 16.96
CA GLU A 448 -5.80 -15.45 16.96
C GLU A 448 -5.84 -14.64 15.64
N ALA A 449 -4.69 -14.31 15.06
CA ALA A 449 -4.63 -13.64 13.76
C ALA A 449 -5.20 -14.52 12.64
N MET A 450 -4.86 -15.81 12.62
CA MET A 450 -5.40 -16.79 11.67
C MET A 450 -6.91 -16.97 11.86
N ARG A 451 -7.39 -17.07 13.12
CA ARG A 451 -8.81 -17.17 13.44
C ARG A 451 -9.60 -15.97 12.91
N ARG A 452 -9.12 -14.75 13.13
CA ARG A 452 -9.75 -13.52 12.61
C ARG A 452 -9.77 -13.45 11.09
N ALA A 453 -8.81 -14.08 10.44
CA ALA A 453 -8.77 -14.22 8.98
C ALA A 453 -9.70 -15.32 8.44
N GLY A 454 -10.32 -16.11 9.32
CA GLY A 454 -11.22 -17.21 8.95
C GLY A 454 -10.51 -18.47 8.48
N THR A 455 -9.19 -18.59 8.72
CA THR A 455 -8.37 -19.76 8.39
C THR A 455 -7.82 -20.46 9.63
N GLY A 456 -8.04 -19.89 10.81
CA GLY A 456 -7.45 -20.35 12.06
C GLY A 456 -8.24 -21.43 12.79
N PRO A 457 -7.59 -21.99 13.83
CA PRO A 457 -8.20 -22.96 14.72
C PRO A 457 -9.30 -22.31 15.61
N GLU A 458 -10.10 -23.14 16.24
CA GLU A 458 -11.14 -22.71 17.17
C GLU A 458 -10.56 -22.46 18.56
N ARG A 459 -10.98 -21.37 19.19
CA ARG A 459 -10.65 -21.07 20.57
C ARG A 459 -11.79 -21.53 21.49
N LEU A 460 -11.46 -22.34 22.47
CA LEU A 460 -12.40 -22.88 23.44
C LEU A 460 -12.70 -21.88 24.59
N ALA A 461 -13.74 -22.16 25.36
CA ALA A 461 -14.17 -21.29 26.47
C ALA A 461 -13.12 -21.22 27.61
N ASP A 462 -12.31 -22.27 27.79
CA ASP A 462 -11.20 -22.34 28.75
C ASP A 462 -9.95 -21.56 28.31
N GLY A 463 -9.99 -20.94 27.12
CA GLY A 463 -8.87 -20.20 26.55
C GLY A 463 -7.87 -21.03 25.75
N SER A 464 -8.01 -22.37 25.75
CA SER A 464 -7.21 -23.28 24.92
C SER A 464 -7.69 -23.26 23.45
N TRP A 465 -6.92 -23.90 22.57
CA TRP A 465 -7.19 -23.95 21.13
C TRP A 465 -7.32 -25.40 20.66
N THR A 466 -8.30 -25.67 19.81
CA THR A 466 -8.40 -26.93 19.08
C THR A 466 -7.67 -26.80 17.77
N ILE A 467 -6.54 -27.48 17.63
CA ILE A 467 -5.69 -27.44 16.44
C ILE A 467 -6.08 -28.60 15.52
N PRO A 468 -6.58 -28.32 14.32
CA PRO A 468 -7.00 -29.37 13.39
C PRO A 468 -5.76 -30.02 12.73
N ASP A 469 -5.91 -31.25 12.24
CA ASP A 469 -4.85 -32.02 11.58
C ASP A 469 -4.28 -31.31 10.34
N ASP A 470 -5.08 -30.47 9.69
CA ASP A 470 -4.69 -29.69 8.52
C ASP A 470 -4.13 -28.28 8.88
N HIS A 471 -3.72 -28.06 10.13
CA HIS A 471 -3.25 -26.76 10.63
C HIS A 471 -2.17 -26.14 9.76
N LEU A 472 -1.14 -26.91 9.38
CA LEU A 472 -0.04 -26.40 8.54
C LEU A 472 -0.52 -25.97 7.15
N SER A 473 -1.43 -26.73 6.54
CA SER A 473 -2.06 -26.35 5.25
C SER A 473 -2.88 -25.07 5.39
N ARG A 474 -3.57 -24.87 6.51
CA ARG A 474 -4.29 -23.61 6.82
C ARG A 474 -3.33 -22.45 7.06
N ALA A 475 -2.19 -22.70 7.71
CA ALA A 475 -1.13 -21.72 7.90
C ALA A 475 -0.52 -21.28 6.55
N ASP A 476 -0.28 -22.21 5.62
CA ASP A 476 0.14 -21.91 4.26
C ASP A 476 -0.90 -21.09 3.48
N ALA A 477 -2.18 -21.45 3.60
CA ALA A 477 -3.27 -20.69 2.98
C ALA A 477 -3.37 -19.28 3.54
N TYR A 478 -3.17 -19.11 4.85
CA TYR A 478 -3.09 -17.82 5.52
C TYR A 478 -1.89 -17.00 5.02
N ALA A 479 -0.70 -17.61 4.95
CA ALA A 479 0.51 -16.97 4.44
C ALA A 479 0.33 -16.49 2.98
N ARG A 480 -0.23 -17.34 2.11
CA ARG A 480 -0.58 -16.97 0.72
C ARG A 480 -1.60 -15.82 0.65
N ALA A 481 -2.57 -15.79 1.55
CA ALA A 481 -3.53 -14.69 1.62
C ALA A 481 -2.87 -13.38 2.07
N GLN A 482 -1.96 -13.45 3.03
CA GLN A 482 -1.18 -12.30 3.51
C GLN A 482 -0.21 -11.78 2.44
N GLN A 483 0.42 -12.66 1.66
CA GLN A 483 1.33 -12.28 0.57
C GLN A 483 0.66 -11.38 -0.47
N ARG A 484 -0.64 -11.55 -0.72
CA ARG A 484 -1.39 -10.67 -1.64
C ARG A 484 -1.42 -9.22 -1.18
N ASP A 485 -1.47 -9.00 0.13
CA ASP A 485 -1.49 -7.67 0.74
C ASP A 485 -0.07 -7.19 1.09
N ARG A 486 0.87 -8.12 1.27
CA ARG A 486 2.29 -7.87 1.58
C ARG A 486 3.17 -8.83 0.77
N PRO A 487 3.41 -8.57 -0.53
CA PRO A 487 4.20 -9.46 -1.40
C PRO A 487 5.66 -9.56 -0.99
N VAL A 488 6.19 -8.52 -0.35
CA VAL A 488 7.57 -8.41 0.10
C VAL A 488 7.67 -7.91 1.53
N THR A 489 8.80 -8.18 2.17
CA THR A 489 9.18 -7.60 3.46
C THR A 489 10.23 -6.52 3.20
N VAL A 490 9.95 -5.29 3.66
CA VAL A 490 10.86 -4.15 3.54
C VAL A 490 11.51 -3.89 4.89
N THR A 491 12.83 -3.96 4.94
CA THR A 491 13.65 -3.65 6.13
C THR A 491 14.51 -2.43 5.81
N ILE A 492 14.40 -1.38 6.62
CA ILE A 492 15.25 -0.20 6.51
C ILE A 492 16.61 -0.56 7.11
N LEU A 493 17.67 -0.50 6.29
CA LEU A 493 19.05 -0.74 6.70
C LEU A 493 19.70 0.53 7.24
N SER A 494 19.43 1.67 6.59
CA SER A 494 19.81 3.00 7.03
C SER A 494 18.80 4.05 6.56
N ARG A 495 18.57 5.07 7.38
CA ARG A 495 17.75 6.25 7.03
C ARG A 495 18.63 7.41 6.51
N SER A 496 19.92 7.37 6.82
CA SER A 496 20.89 8.37 6.36
C SER A 496 21.39 8.03 4.96
N PRO A 497 21.74 9.06 4.16
CA PRO A 497 22.42 8.90 2.89
C PRO A 497 23.74 8.12 3.05
N ILE A 498 24.14 7.40 2.00
CA ILE A 498 25.31 6.50 2.03
C ILE A 498 26.63 7.23 2.29
N ASP A 499 26.76 8.44 1.77
CA ASP A 499 27.95 9.30 1.93
C ASP A 499 28.17 9.74 3.38
N GLU A 500 27.11 9.91 4.15
CA GLU A 500 27.19 10.25 5.57
C GLU A 500 27.60 9.06 6.46
N LEU A 501 27.39 7.82 6.00
CA LEU A 501 27.59 6.63 6.82
C LEU A 501 29.04 6.29 7.06
N SER A 502 29.93 6.65 6.13
CA SER A 502 31.36 6.29 6.19
C SER A 502 32.09 6.87 7.39
N GLY A 503 31.79 8.12 7.77
CA GLY A 503 32.41 8.83 8.90
C GLY A 503 31.54 8.89 10.17
N LYS A 504 30.38 8.22 10.20
CA LYS A 504 29.44 8.35 11.31
C LYS A 504 29.91 7.63 12.57
N ASP A 505 29.90 8.31 13.72
CA ASP A 505 30.32 7.75 15.01
C ASP A 505 29.17 6.94 15.66
N SER A 506 28.72 5.94 14.92
CA SER A 506 27.64 5.01 15.30
C SER A 506 27.78 3.69 14.54
N PRO A 507 27.20 2.59 15.01
CA PRO A 507 27.10 1.36 14.22
C PRO A 507 26.17 1.59 13.02
N THR A 508 26.69 1.43 11.83
CA THR A 508 25.96 1.65 10.58
C THR A 508 25.63 0.32 9.88
N TRP A 509 24.85 0.37 8.83
CA TRP A 509 24.66 -0.76 7.95
C TRP A 509 25.99 -1.23 7.33
N LEU A 510 26.91 -0.30 7.00
CA LEU A 510 28.24 -0.63 6.44
C LEU A 510 29.03 -1.54 7.39
N ASP A 511 28.92 -1.33 8.70
CA ASP A 511 29.61 -2.15 9.69
C ASP A 511 29.10 -3.61 9.70
N ARG A 512 27.80 -3.80 9.48
CA ARG A 512 27.23 -5.15 9.36
C ARG A 512 27.72 -5.87 8.11
N GLU A 513 27.74 -5.17 6.97
CA GLU A 513 28.27 -5.72 5.72
C GLU A 513 29.78 -6.07 5.84
N LEU A 514 30.56 -5.26 6.55
CA LEU A 514 31.98 -5.54 6.83
C LEU A 514 32.18 -6.72 7.77
N ALA A 515 31.33 -6.88 8.78
CA ALA A 515 31.42 -7.95 9.78
C ALA A 515 30.98 -9.31 9.22
N GLU A 516 29.95 -9.33 8.39
CA GLU A 516 29.35 -10.54 7.83
C GLU A 516 30.05 -11.04 6.54
N GLY A 517 31.12 -10.36 6.10
CA GLY A 517 31.89 -10.75 4.92
C GLY A 517 31.22 -10.41 3.58
N GLY A 518 30.23 -9.49 3.58
CA GLY A 518 29.59 -8.99 2.38
C GLY A 518 28.66 -9.98 1.70
N HIS A 519 27.51 -10.26 2.30
CA HIS A 519 26.49 -11.13 1.71
C HIS A 519 25.80 -10.53 0.48
N THR A 520 25.99 -9.23 0.24
CA THR A 520 25.38 -8.52 -0.87
C THR A 520 26.38 -8.43 -2.03
N ALA A 521 26.05 -9.02 -3.18
CA ALA A 521 26.84 -8.87 -4.40
C ALA A 521 26.74 -7.42 -4.92
N VAL A 522 27.71 -6.60 -4.56
CA VAL A 522 27.77 -5.17 -4.93
C VAL A 522 28.50 -5.00 -6.26
N ARG A 523 27.79 -4.53 -7.30
CA ARG A 523 28.41 -4.22 -8.61
C ARG A 523 29.05 -2.84 -8.60
N ASP A 524 30.08 -2.67 -9.44
CA ASP A 524 30.78 -1.39 -9.60
C ASP A 524 30.08 -0.46 -10.60
N VAL A 525 28.75 -0.31 -10.44
CA VAL A 525 27.89 0.51 -11.28
C VAL A 525 26.82 1.16 -10.42
N GLY A 526 26.43 2.39 -10.71
CA GLY A 526 25.34 3.08 -10.05
C GLY A 526 25.49 3.14 -8.54
N TYR A 527 24.42 2.85 -7.81
CA TYR A 527 24.43 2.85 -6.34
C TYR A 527 25.42 1.82 -5.76
N GLY A 528 25.65 0.70 -6.44
CA GLY A 528 26.66 -0.27 -6.02
C GLY A 528 28.06 0.31 -5.93
N ARG A 529 28.46 1.18 -6.88
CA ARG A 529 29.73 1.89 -6.82
C ARG A 529 29.83 2.82 -5.60
N GLU A 530 28.75 3.57 -5.32
CA GLU A 530 28.69 4.45 -4.15
C GLU A 530 28.85 3.63 -2.85
N VAL A 531 28.20 2.48 -2.75
CA VAL A 531 28.32 1.55 -1.60
C VAL A 531 29.74 1.01 -1.46
N ARG A 532 30.40 0.60 -2.54
CA ARG A 532 31.80 0.13 -2.50
C ARG A 532 32.76 1.22 -2.01
N THR A 533 32.56 2.43 -2.50
CA THR A 533 33.35 3.61 -2.06
C THR A 533 33.13 3.88 -0.57
N ALA A 534 31.87 3.86 -0.12
CA ALA A 534 31.53 4.06 1.28
C ALA A 534 32.09 2.96 2.20
N LEU A 535 32.06 1.69 1.76
CA LEU A 535 32.67 0.57 2.50
C LEU A 535 34.19 0.73 2.66
N ALA A 536 34.87 1.17 1.60
CA ALA A 536 36.30 1.44 1.64
C ALA A 536 36.63 2.61 2.60
N ALA A 537 35.88 3.71 2.51
CA ALA A 537 36.02 4.86 3.40
C ALA A 537 35.69 4.48 4.86
N ARG A 538 34.68 3.63 5.10
CA ARG A 538 34.32 3.14 6.44
C ARG A 538 35.43 2.30 7.06
N ARG A 539 36.05 1.40 6.29
CA ARG A 539 37.22 0.63 6.75
C ARG A 539 38.33 1.54 7.22
N GLN A 540 38.68 2.52 6.41
CA GLN A 540 39.74 3.48 6.72
C GLN A 540 39.42 4.26 8.01
N TRP A 541 38.19 4.77 8.12
CA TRP A 541 37.74 5.50 9.30
C TRP A 541 37.78 4.65 10.58
N LEU A 542 37.36 3.37 10.52
CA LEU A 542 37.39 2.47 11.66
C LEU A 542 38.83 2.18 12.15
N ILE A 543 39.79 2.09 11.22
CA ILE A 543 41.21 1.91 11.53
C ILE A 543 41.75 3.18 12.21
N GLU A 544 41.45 4.37 11.68
CA GLU A 544 41.83 5.65 12.27
C GLU A 544 41.24 5.86 13.67
N GLN A 545 40.02 5.37 13.91
CA GLN A 545 39.37 5.38 15.23
C GLN A 545 39.88 4.27 16.17
N GLN A 546 40.82 3.45 15.74
CA GLN A 546 41.34 2.30 16.49
C GLN A 546 40.27 1.27 16.86
N LEU A 547 39.21 1.15 16.06
CA LEU A 547 38.12 0.20 16.22
C LEU A 547 38.31 -1.06 15.38
N ALA A 548 39.25 -1.05 14.44
CA ALA A 548 39.58 -2.18 13.59
C ALA A 548 41.08 -2.19 13.28
N ASP A 549 41.56 -3.36 12.92
CA ASP A 549 42.91 -3.58 12.42
C ASP A 549 42.84 -3.91 10.92
N GLY A 550 43.69 -3.26 10.13
CA GLY A 550 43.82 -3.48 8.69
C GLY A 550 45.26 -3.80 8.35
N GLU A 551 45.55 -5.06 8.00
CA GLU A 551 46.77 -5.49 7.37
C GLU A 551 46.49 -6.07 5.99
N GLN A 552 47.55 -6.33 5.20
CA GLN A 552 47.45 -6.96 3.87
C GLN A 552 46.70 -8.31 3.88
N SER A 553 46.49 -8.91 5.08
CA SER A 553 45.80 -10.19 5.29
C SER A 553 44.28 -10.11 5.58
N GLY A 554 43.74 -8.92 5.74
CA GLY A 554 42.28 -8.74 5.92
C GLY A 554 41.90 -7.68 6.96
N PHE A 555 40.69 -7.21 6.85
CA PHE A 555 40.05 -6.27 7.79
C PHE A 555 39.43 -7.07 8.95
N ARG A 556 39.70 -6.66 10.20
CA ARG A 556 39.11 -7.29 11.40
C ARG A 556 38.72 -6.24 12.43
N TYR A 557 37.50 -6.33 12.94
CA TYR A 557 37.09 -5.52 14.09
C TYR A 557 37.86 -5.92 15.36
N ARG A 558 38.21 -4.91 16.17
CA ARG A 558 38.69 -5.17 17.56
C ARG A 558 37.51 -5.61 18.41
N GLU A 559 37.83 -6.37 19.45
CA GLU A 559 36.82 -6.84 20.39
C GLU A 559 36.06 -5.68 21.03
N GLY A 560 34.72 -5.74 21.03
CA GLY A 560 33.85 -4.71 21.57
C GLY A 560 33.67 -3.44 20.71
N ALA A 561 34.27 -3.35 19.52
CA ALA A 561 34.25 -2.16 18.67
C ALA A 561 32.81 -1.67 18.35
N LEU A 562 31.91 -2.58 17.94
CA LEU A 562 30.51 -2.24 17.65
C LEU A 562 29.77 -1.80 18.91
N GLY A 563 30.09 -2.37 20.08
CA GLY A 563 29.57 -1.94 21.38
C GLY A 563 30.00 -0.51 21.72
N THR A 564 31.27 -0.19 21.47
CA THR A 564 31.82 1.17 21.66
C THR A 564 31.10 2.20 20.76
N LEU A 565 30.92 1.90 19.49
CA LEU A 565 30.17 2.77 18.56
C LEU A 565 28.74 2.99 19.03
N ARG A 566 28.07 1.95 19.49
CA ARG A 566 26.70 2.05 20.02
C ARG A 566 26.62 2.92 21.28
N GLN A 567 27.58 2.81 22.17
CA GLN A 567 27.65 3.67 23.36
C GLN A 567 27.89 5.13 23.01
N ARG A 568 28.76 5.42 22.03
CA ARG A 568 29.01 6.77 21.52
C ARG A 568 27.73 7.36 20.91
N GLU A 569 27.04 6.61 20.06
CA GLU A 569 25.77 7.02 19.46
C GLU A 569 24.71 7.36 20.51
N LEU A 570 24.49 6.46 21.48
CA LEU A 570 23.49 6.66 22.54
C LEU A 570 23.81 7.88 23.40
N ARG A 571 25.11 8.15 23.67
CA ARG A 571 25.53 9.34 24.40
C ARG A 571 25.22 10.62 23.61
N GLN A 572 25.65 10.69 22.35
CA GLN A 572 25.40 11.84 21.49
C GLN A 572 23.90 12.10 21.29
N ALA A 573 23.09 11.03 21.08
CA ALA A 573 21.66 11.12 20.96
C ALA A 573 21.02 11.58 22.29
N GLY A 574 21.52 11.06 23.40
CA GLY A 574 21.07 11.42 24.74
C GLY A 574 21.35 12.89 25.07
N GLU A 575 22.55 13.41 24.77
CA GLU A 575 22.91 14.81 24.96
C GLU A 575 21.99 15.74 24.17
N ARG A 576 21.81 15.48 22.85
CA ARG A 576 20.90 16.26 22.00
C ARG A 576 19.44 16.24 22.48
N LEU A 577 18.95 15.06 22.89
CA LEU A 577 17.60 14.94 23.43
C LEU A 577 17.46 15.59 24.81
N GLY A 578 18.54 15.63 25.59
CA GLY A 578 18.62 16.30 26.90
C GLY A 578 18.34 17.79 26.78
N ASP A 579 18.93 18.44 25.79
CA ASP A 579 18.70 19.87 25.48
C ASP A 579 17.24 20.12 25.11
N ASP A 580 16.63 19.24 24.27
CA ASP A 580 15.23 19.35 23.86
C ASP A 580 14.24 19.13 25.02
N ILE A 581 14.54 18.18 25.90
CA ILE A 581 13.62 17.73 26.98
C ILE A 581 13.84 18.54 28.27
N GLY A 582 14.98 19.19 28.43
CA GLY A 582 15.38 19.87 29.65
C GLY A 582 15.70 18.90 30.81
N LYS A 583 16.17 17.68 30.51
CA LYS A 583 16.52 16.64 31.48
C LYS A 583 17.87 16.00 31.15
N ARG A 584 18.55 15.50 32.19
CA ARG A 584 19.83 14.83 32.02
C ARG A 584 19.65 13.44 31.42
N PHE A 585 20.51 13.07 30.48
CA PHE A 585 20.58 11.71 29.96
C PHE A 585 21.37 10.80 30.92
N GLU A 586 20.79 9.67 31.31
CA GLU A 586 21.44 8.62 32.07
C GLU A 586 21.41 7.30 31.27
N PRO A 587 22.57 6.74 30.89
CA PRO A 587 22.62 5.49 30.15
C PRO A 587 22.06 4.32 30.97
N ALA A 588 21.18 3.51 30.39
CA ALA A 588 20.68 2.29 31.03
C ALA A 588 21.78 1.23 31.15
N ARG A 589 21.87 0.56 32.30
CA ARG A 589 22.82 -0.54 32.57
C ARG A 589 22.12 -1.89 32.57
N ILE A 590 22.85 -2.93 32.12
CA ILE A 590 22.33 -4.31 32.19
C ILE A 590 22.09 -4.65 33.66
N GLY A 591 20.92 -5.24 33.97
CA GLY A 591 20.47 -5.55 35.34
C GLY A 591 19.74 -4.40 36.03
N GLU A 592 19.78 -3.18 35.49
CA GLU A 592 19.11 -2.02 36.08
C GLU A 592 17.58 -2.13 35.90
N ARG A 593 16.85 -1.76 36.97
CA ARG A 593 15.42 -1.57 36.92
C ARG A 593 15.10 -0.19 36.34
N ILE A 594 14.49 -0.18 35.17
CA ILE A 594 14.06 1.02 34.47
C ILE A 594 12.60 1.30 34.82
N GLU A 595 12.33 2.46 35.39
CA GLU A 595 10.96 2.93 35.70
C GLU A 595 10.78 4.34 35.16
N GLY A 596 9.67 4.61 34.49
CA GLY A 596 9.41 5.95 33.97
C GLY A 596 8.25 5.98 32.97
N LYS A 597 7.99 7.17 32.43
CA LYS A 597 7.00 7.40 31.40
C LYS A 597 7.63 7.17 30.03
N ILE A 598 7.02 6.34 29.20
CA ILE A 598 7.42 6.18 27.81
C ILE A 598 6.98 7.44 27.07
N ALA A 599 7.93 8.32 26.74
CA ALA A 599 7.62 9.62 26.14
C ALA A 599 7.42 9.52 24.62
N ARG A 600 8.41 8.99 23.92
CA ARG A 600 8.42 8.88 22.46
C ARG A 600 9.38 7.81 21.96
N ARG A 601 9.24 7.45 20.70
CA ARG A 601 10.21 6.65 19.94
C ARG A 601 11.22 7.56 19.27
N VAL A 602 12.48 7.12 19.25
CA VAL A 602 13.57 7.74 18.52
C VAL A 602 14.25 6.66 17.67
N ASP A 603 14.44 6.94 16.39
CA ASP A 603 15.12 6.06 15.45
C ASP A 603 16.57 6.55 15.28
N LEU A 604 17.55 5.68 15.60
CA LEU A 604 18.99 5.88 15.47
C LEU A 604 19.53 4.89 14.40
N GLU A 605 20.79 5.00 14.03
CA GLU A 605 21.39 4.07 13.07
C GLU A 605 21.51 2.66 13.63
N SER A 606 21.80 2.52 14.91
CA SER A 606 21.86 1.20 15.58
C SER A 606 20.49 0.58 15.84
N GLY A 607 19.39 1.30 15.57
CA GLY A 607 18.02 0.81 15.73
C GLY A 607 17.07 1.84 16.35
N SER A 608 15.86 1.38 16.68
CA SER A 608 14.85 2.22 17.31
C SER A 608 14.96 2.11 18.84
N PHE A 609 14.72 3.24 19.52
CA PHE A 609 14.78 3.35 20.98
C PHE A 609 13.54 4.05 21.53
N ALA A 610 13.19 3.74 22.77
CA ALA A 610 12.20 4.46 23.54
C ALA A 610 12.90 5.44 24.48
N VAL A 611 12.41 6.68 24.51
CA VAL A 611 12.75 7.65 25.53
C VAL A 611 11.89 7.34 26.76
N VAL A 612 12.53 6.94 27.85
CA VAL A 612 11.86 6.68 29.15
C VAL A 612 12.20 7.81 30.10
N GLU A 613 11.24 8.70 30.34
CA GLU A 613 11.41 9.85 31.20
C GLU A 613 11.15 9.50 32.67
N ARG A 614 12.06 9.93 33.53
CA ARG A 614 11.94 9.97 34.97
C ARG A 614 11.73 11.41 35.47
N SER A 615 11.67 11.65 36.74
CA SER A 615 11.46 12.99 37.31
C SER A 615 12.58 13.98 36.94
N ARG A 616 13.84 13.58 37.01
CA ARG A 616 15.03 14.46 36.84
C ARG A 616 15.88 14.11 35.62
N ASP A 617 15.75 12.89 35.13
CA ASP A 617 16.55 12.32 34.04
C ASP A 617 15.68 11.55 33.06
N PHE A 618 16.30 11.07 31.98
CA PHE A 618 15.71 10.13 31.06
C PHE A 618 16.76 9.14 30.55
N THR A 619 16.30 8.00 30.06
CA THR A 619 17.16 6.99 29.46
C THR A 619 16.64 6.54 28.10
N LEU A 620 17.53 6.01 27.25
CA LEU A 620 17.23 5.38 25.98
C LEU A 620 17.30 3.86 26.11
N VAL A 621 16.23 3.19 25.72
CA VAL A 621 16.14 1.73 25.79
C VAL A 621 15.65 1.15 24.46
N PRO A 622 16.07 -0.06 24.07
CA PRO A 622 15.65 -0.65 22.80
C PRO A 622 14.13 -0.67 22.64
N TRP A 623 13.65 -0.23 21.47
CA TRP A 623 12.23 -0.20 21.16
C TRP A 623 11.67 -1.60 20.96
N ARG A 624 10.45 -1.80 21.45
CA ARG A 624 9.61 -2.97 21.14
C ARG A 624 8.20 -2.53 20.76
N ASP A 625 7.55 -3.21 19.83
CA ASP A 625 6.22 -2.85 19.31
C ASP A 625 5.13 -2.74 20.40
N VAL A 626 5.31 -3.44 21.52
CA VAL A 626 4.40 -3.32 22.66
C VAL A 626 4.37 -1.90 23.24
N LEU A 627 5.44 -1.14 23.05
CA LEU A 627 5.56 0.24 23.56
C LEU A 627 4.71 1.23 22.75
N GLU A 628 4.40 0.96 21.49
CA GLU A 628 3.59 1.83 20.62
C GLU A 628 2.24 2.22 21.26
N ARG A 629 1.57 1.23 21.88
CA ARG A 629 0.26 1.42 22.53
C ARG A 629 0.37 1.98 23.96
N ASN A 630 1.58 2.13 24.45
CA ASN A 630 1.89 2.56 25.80
C ASN A 630 2.68 3.86 25.86
N ILE A 631 2.84 4.56 24.74
CA ILE A 631 3.37 5.93 24.70
C ILE A 631 2.49 6.81 25.59
N GLY A 632 3.13 7.61 26.43
CA GLY A 632 2.48 8.47 27.42
C GLY A 632 2.17 7.80 28.75
N LYS A 633 2.34 6.46 28.88
CA LYS A 633 2.06 5.70 30.10
C LYS A 633 3.34 5.39 30.87
N ALA A 634 3.20 5.21 32.18
CA ALA A 634 4.26 4.70 33.04
C ALA A 634 4.48 3.18 32.79
N ALA A 635 5.74 2.79 32.75
CA ALA A 635 6.17 1.41 32.61
C ALA A 635 7.36 1.14 33.50
N SER A 636 7.53 -0.12 33.90
CA SER A 636 8.72 -0.61 34.60
C SER A 636 9.24 -1.88 33.96
N GLY A 637 10.54 -2.14 34.08
CA GLY A 637 11.16 -3.37 33.54
C GLY A 637 12.61 -3.47 33.95
N ILE A 638 13.21 -4.62 33.69
CA ILE A 638 14.63 -4.87 33.95
C ILE A 638 15.38 -4.92 32.63
N MET A 639 16.45 -4.14 32.51
CA MET A 639 17.33 -4.11 31.34
C MET A 639 18.10 -5.42 31.27
N ARG A 640 18.00 -6.13 30.14
CA ARG A 640 18.73 -7.37 29.84
C ARG A 640 19.57 -7.19 28.57
N THR A 641 20.44 -8.12 28.29
CA THR A 641 21.27 -8.10 27.07
C THR A 641 20.47 -8.09 25.78
N ASP A 642 19.29 -8.72 25.78
CA ASP A 642 18.34 -8.83 24.65
C ASP A 642 17.20 -7.80 24.66
N GLY A 643 17.22 -6.83 25.60
CA GLY A 643 16.22 -5.76 25.75
C GLY A 643 15.58 -5.68 27.13
N ILE A 644 14.38 -5.13 27.22
CA ILE A 644 13.66 -4.98 28.48
C ILE A 644 12.40 -5.83 28.49
N SER A 645 12.17 -6.55 29.60
CA SER A 645 10.89 -7.19 29.89
C SER A 645 10.00 -6.18 30.60
N TRP A 646 9.02 -5.62 29.87
CA TRP A 646 8.16 -4.55 30.35
C TRP A 646 6.96 -5.04 31.14
N GLN A 647 6.66 -4.35 32.24
CA GLN A 647 5.43 -4.46 33.01
C GLN A 647 4.65 -3.15 32.87
N PHE A 648 3.40 -3.22 32.41
CA PHE A 648 2.48 -2.10 32.27
C PHE A 648 1.36 -2.25 33.30
N GLY A 649 1.26 -1.36 34.27
CA GLY A 649 0.19 -1.40 35.27
C GLY A 649 0.32 -0.25 36.27
N ARG A 650 -0.80 0.11 36.91
CA ARG A 650 -0.82 1.02 38.06
C ARG A 650 0.08 0.43 39.16
N GLY A 651 1.13 1.16 39.51
CA GLY A 651 1.83 0.88 40.74
C GLY A 651 0.79 0.84 41.87
N ARG A 652 0.60 -0.32 42.51
CA ARG A 652 -0.07 -0.38 43.79
C ARG A 652 0.81 0.44 44.74
N ALA A 653 0.36 1.65 45.11
CA ALA A 653 0.83 2.27 46.32
C ALA A 653 0.53 1.28 47.46
N GLY A 654 1.56 0.71 48.04
CA GLY A 654 1.42 -0.07 49.27
C GLY A 654 0.77 0.80 50.35
N PRO A 655 0.09 0.20 51.35
CA PRO A 655 -0.54 0.94 52.40
C PRO A 655 0.51 1.74 53.16
N THR A 656 0.35 3.05 53.23
CA THR A 656 1.08 3.90 54.15
C THR A 656 0.55 3.56 55.54
N ILE A 657 1.33 2.90 56.36
CA ILE A 657 1.05 2.76 57.79
C ILE A 657 1.38 4.12 58.42
N SER A 658 0.34 4.75 58.95
CA SER A 658 0.42 5.93 59.81
C SER A 658 1.02 5.56 61.15
#